data_c9db1958e120534a9d5faeec99763390
#
_entry.id   c9db1958e120534a9d5faeec99763390
#
_cell.length_a   1.000
_cell.length_b   1.000
_cell.length_c   1.000
_cell.angle_alpha   90.00
_cell.angle_beta   90.00
_cell.angle_gamma   90.00
#
_symmetry.space_group_name_H-M   'P 1'
#
loop_
_entity.id
_entity.type
_entity.pdbx_description
1 polymer ?
#
loop_
_entity_poly.entity_id
_entity_poly.type
_entity_poly.pdbx_seq_one_letter_code
_entity_poly.pdbx_strand_id
1 'polypeptide(L)'
;MAEELKKQASVDDAVAAGLVEETAAVAPELDEAAKAAAEREARRQALYEENERAEDERARAEAERMRDVDDEDEDEKPRDTWATVRRLWSEAAGDHWRFYIVFASIVFYAIFNTAAPAYSARVIDELWGHIQVAFANDTTFNITWENCGRTIFIYFMIWTAAASFYALQSFLMSSVAERLNLRLRNRIAQKLNRLPLAFFDAHRPGEVVSRATNDLDKMSESMQRGLLQLLVSIGTVVGAVSMMFVFSVPLTLVFLFFMALSLLMTKVVSRRTHDVTGERQEWVSKITSAVEEGYSGRLVIRAFNRERQSSAEVHEASRELARVSTKADFMINAVGPAVRFIGRLAQIVIALVGCSMLVAGHMTVGVFQAFFQFIYEASEPMTQLSFTFNSLQSALASAERVFDLLDEPEMEADPLPDEAAKLPGRVEGRVSFEHVRFGYSPDKPLMRDVSFTAEPGQKIAVVGTTGAGKTTLINLLMRFYEIDGGRITLDGVDTSRMDRGELRQQFGMVLQDAWLFDGTIAENIAYGCPEATREEIVAAARAAQVDFFVRTMPQGYDTRVANDAESISQGQRQLLTIARVLLNNPAILILDEATSSVDTRTELAIGRAMDALMRGRTSFVIAHRLSTIVDADLILVMDHGNIIEQGTHKELLAAEGAYADLYLSQFA
;
A
#
# COMPACT_ATOMS: atom_id res chain seq x y z
N MET A 1 -52.67 79.20 -30.35
CA MET A 1 -52.89 77.81 -29.87
C MET A 1 -52.80 76.77 -30.99
N ALA A 2 -53.35 76.99 -32.19
CA ALA A 2 -53.24 76.00 -33.29
C ALA A 2 -51.90 76.06 -34.04
N GLU A 3 -51.18 77.19 -34.04
CA GLU A 3 -49.86 77.36 -34.65
C GLU A 3 -48.71 76.83 -33.73
N GLU A 4 -48.91 76.94 -32.42
CA GLU A 4 -47.93 76.37 -31.45
C GLU A 4 -47.97 74.85 -31.40
N LEU A 5 -49.15 74.24 -31.54
CA LEU A 5 -49.30 72.79 -31.63
C LEU A 5 -48.70 72.19 -32.92
N LYS A 6 -48.74 72.95 -34.05
CA LYS A 6 -48.10 72.54 -35.31
C LYS A 6 -46.56 72.64 -35.25
N LYS A 7 -46.03 73.64 -34.51
CA LYS A 7 -44.59 73.74 -34.30
C LYS A 7 -44.06 72.64 -33.35
N GLN A 8 -44.84 72.24 -32.35
CA GLN A 8 -44.51 71.21 -31.43
C GLN A 8 -44.51 69.80 -32.08
N ALA A 9 -45.52 69.55 -32.95
CA ALA A 9 -45.57 68.30 -33.72
C ALA A 9 -44.41 68.15 -34.74
N SER A 10 -43.94 69.29 -35.34
CA SER A 10 -42.79 69.20 -36.26
C SER A 10 -41.43 69.05 -35.59
N VAL A 11 -41.31 69.39 -34.29
CA VAL A 11 -40.09 69.17 -33.51
C VAL A 11 -40.08 67.75 -32.99
N ASP A 12 -41.23 67.21 -32.57
CA ASP A 12 -41.34 65.82 -32.13
C ASP A 12 -41.12 64.81 -33.28
N ASP A 13 -41.57 65.11 -34.51
CA ASP A 13 -41.26 64.29 -35.68
C ASP A 13 -39.77 64.34 -36.10
N ALA A 14 -39.09 65.50 -35.92
CA ALA A 14 -37.66 65.61 -36.20
C ALA A 14 -36.78 64.89 -35.15
N VAL A 15 -37.20 64.91 -33.90
CA VAL A 15 -36.52 64.18 -32.83
C VAL A 15 -36.77 62.69 -32.98
N ALA A 16 -37.97 62.28 -33.37
CA ALA A 16 -38.26 60.86 -33.63
C ALA A 16 -37.48 60.32 -34.85
N ALA A 17 -37.31 61.14 -35.92
CA ALA A 17 -36.52 60.76 -37.10
C ALA A 17 -35.03 60.67 -36.79
N GLY A 18 -34.47 61.57 -35.96
CA GLY A 18 -33.07 61.49 -35.51
C GLY A 18 -32.78 60.28 -34.63
N LEU A 19 -33.73 59.93 -33.73
CA LEU A 19 -33.60 58.71 -32.88
C LEU A 19 -33.73 57.44 -33.71
N VAL A 20 -34.47 57.42 -34.80
CA VAL A 20 -34.57 56.24 -35.69
C VAL A 20 -33.33 56.08 -36.56
N GLU A 21 -32.66 57.17 -36.98
CA GLU A 21 -31.38 57.08 -37.69
C GLU A 21 -30.24 56.66 -36.78
N GLU A 22 -30.22 57.16 -35.55
CA GLU A 22 -29.19 56.77 -34.57
C GLU A 22 -29.37 55.30 -34.12
N THR A 23 -30.59 54.80 -33.94
CA THR A 23 -30.88 53.39 -33.66
C THR A 23 -30.62 52.47 -34.86
N ALA A 24 -30.80 52.96 -36.11
CA ALA A 24 -30.52 52.19 -37.32
C ALA A 24 -28.97 52.02 -37.58
N ALA A 25 -28.17 52.99 -37.15
CA ALA A 25 -26.72 52.93 -37.28
C ALA A 25 -26.04 51.99 -36.20
N VAL A 26 -26.66 51.82 -35.02
CA VAL A 26 -26.19 51.00 -33.92
C VAL A 26 -26.67 49.54 -34.02
N ALA A 27 -27.74 49.27 -34.76
CA ALA A 27 -28.31 47.92 -34.92
C ALA A 27 -27.38 46.88 -35.51
N PRO A 28 -26.50 47.14 -36.49
CA PRO A 28 -25.59 46.14 -37.02
C PRO A 28 -24.44 45.82 -36.04
N GLU A 29 -23.96 46.80 -35.25
CA GLU A 29 -22.90 46.57 -34.26
C GLU A 29 -23.41 45.75 -33.04
N LEU A 30 -24.66 45.94 -32.63
CA LEU A 30 -25.30 45.14 -31.59
C LEU A 30 -25.57 43.70 -32.06
N ASP A 31 -25.88 43.48 -33.32
CA ASP A 31 -26.12 42.15 -33.88
C ASP A 31 -24.78 41.36 -34.07
N GLU A 32 -23.69 42.05 -34.42
CA GLU A 32 -22.34 41.47 -34.45
C GLU A 32 -21.82 41.15 -33.03
N ALA A 33 -22.03 42.05 -32.09
CA ALA A 33 -21.64 41.81 -30.68
C ALA A 33 -22.46 40.67 -30.07
N ALA A 34 -23.75 40.56 -30.36
CA ALA A 34 -24.61 39.45 -29.93
C ALA A 34 -24.21 38.13 -30.57
N LYS A 35 -23.82 38.11 -31.85
CA LYS A 35 -23.27 36.90 -32.51
C LYS A 35 -21.93 36.49 -31.93
N ALA A 36 -21.01 37.42 -31.68
CA ALA A 36 -19.73 37.15 -31.05
C ALA A 36 -19.90 36.63 -29.61
N ALA A 37 -20.88 37.15 -28.85
CA ALA A 37 -21.21 36.63 -27.51
C ALA A 37 -21.79 35.21 -27.56
N ALA A 38 -22.68 34.93 -28.50
CA ALA A 38 -23.26 33.60 -28.71
C ALA A 38 -22.22 32.57 -29.18
N GLU A 39 -21.27 32.96 -30.04
CA GLU A 39 -20.13 32.09 -30.42
C GLU A 39 -19.19 31.82 -29.26
N ARG A 40 -18.92 32.83 -28.41
CA ARG A 40 -18.10 32.62 -27.18
C ARG A 40 -18.81 31.70 -26.20
N GLU A 41 -20.13 31.82 -26.05
CA GLU A 41 -20.91 30.97 -25.14
C GLU A 41 -20.99 29.51 -25.65
N ALA A 42 -21.19 29.34 -26.97
CA ALA A 42 -21.15 28.03 -27.61
C ALA A 42 -19.76 27.35 -27.50
N ARG A 43 -18.68 28.14 -27.65
CA ARG A 43 -17.31 27.65 -27.47
C ARG A 43 -17.03 27.29 -26.02
N ARG A 44 -17.59 28.05 -25.08
CA ARG A 44 -17.48 27.76 -23.62
C ARG A 44 -18.24 26.49 -23.25
N GLN A 45 -19.47 26.30 -23.81
CA GLN A 45 -20.22 25.06 -23.59
C GLN A 45 -19.52 23.84 -24.20
N ALA A 46 -18.97 23.96 -25.41
CA ALA A 46 -18.19 22.88 -26.02
C ALA A 46 -16.96 22.50 -25.19
N LEU A 47 -16.26 23.48 -24.59
CA LEU A 47 -15.12 23.25 -23.70
C LEU A 47 -15.54 22.58 -22.37
N TYR A 48 -16.72 22.95 -21.85
CA TYR A 48 -17.26 22.28 -20.64
C TYR A 48 -17.62 20.82 -20.91
N GLU A 49 -18.31 20.56 -22.04
CA GLU A 49 -18.66 19.18 -22.43
C GLU A 49 -17.41 18.32 -22.73
N GLU A 50 -16.35 18.91 -23.29
CA GLU A 50 -15.10 18.24 -23.56
C GLU A 50 -14.34 17.91 -22.26
N ASN A 51 -14.32 18.84 -21.30
CA ASN A 51 -13.74 18.62 -19.97
C ASN A 51 -14.53 17.56 -19.17
N GLU A 52 -15.86 17.61 -19.18
CA GLU A 52 -16.72 16.63 -18.52
C GLU A 52 -16.51 15.22 -19.10
N ARG A 53 -16.38 15.11 -20.43
CA ARG A 53 -16.03 13.82 -21.09
C ARG A 53 -14.62 13.34 -20.71
N ALA A 54 -13.66 14.26 -20.63
CA ALA A 54 -12.29 13.92 -20.23
C ALA A 54 -12.19 13.52 -18.75
N GLU A 55 -13.00 14.10 -17.87
CA GLU A 55 -13.13 13.68 -16.46
C GLU A 55 -13.82 12.31 -16.33
N ASP A 56 -14.89 12.07 -17.10
CA ASP A 56 -15.57 10.77 -17.16
C ASP A 56 -14.65 9.66 -17.71
N GLU A 57 -13.86 9.95 -18.75
CA GLU A 57 -12.89 9.01 -19.29
C GLU A 57 -11.76 8.74 -18.28
N ARG A 58 -11.30 9.74 -17.54
CA ARG A 58 -10.31 9.57 -16.46
C ARG A 58 -10.88 8.74 -15.31
N ALA A 59 -12.12 9.03 -14.89
CA ALA A 59 -12.78 8.26 -13.84
C ALA A 59 -13.02 6.80 -14.27
N ARG A 60 -13.36 6.56 -15.55
CA ARG A 60 -13.49 5.19 -16.09
C ARG A 60 -12.15 4.48 -16.19
N ALA A 61 -11.10 5.15 -16.67
CA ALA A 61 -9.75 4.59 -16.73
C ALA A 61 -9.17 4.33 -15.34
N GLU A 62 -9.52 5.15 -14.35
CA GLU A 62 -9.14 4.95 -12.96
C GLU A 62 -9.93 3.80 -12.31
N ALA A 63 -11.23 3.68 -12.61
CA ALA A 63 -12.05 2.55 -12.19
C ALA A 63 -11.63 1.23 -12.86
N GLU A 64 -11.17 1.27 -14.10
CA GLU A 64 -10.62 0.11 -14.82
C GLU A 64 -9.26 -0.30 -14.24
N ARG A 65 -8.37 0.66 -13.95
CA ARG A 65 -7.12 0.41 -13.21
C ARG A 65 -7.37 -0.11 -11.79
N MET A 66 -8.43 0.35 -11.12
CA MET A 66 -8.83 -0.16 -9.81
C MET A 66 -9.32 -1.60 -9.89
N ARG A 67 -10.02 -1.98 -10.97
CA ARG A 67 -10.42 -3.37 -11.22
C ARG A 67 -9.22 -4.27 -11.51
N ASP A 68 -8.30 -3.82 -12.36
CA ASP A 68 -7.10 -4.59 -12.69
C ASP A 68 -6.21 -4.82 -11.45
N VAL A 69 -6.15 -3.87 -10.50
CA VAL A 69 -5.42 -4.02 -9.23
C VAL A 69 -6.16 -4.96 -8.26
N ASP A 70 -7.49 -4.92 -8.22
CA ASP A 70 -8.29 -5.84 -7.40
C ASP A 70 -8.25 -7.28 -7.99
N ASP A 71 -8.19 -7.42 -9.33
CA ASP A 71 -8.01 -8.72 -10.02
C ASP A 71 -6.58 -9.27 -9.86
N GLU A 72 -5.55 -8.43 -9.73
CA GLU A 72 -4.18 -8.87 -9.41
C GLU A 72 -4.04 -9.40 -7.96
N ASP A 73 -4.85 -8.90 -7.02
CA ASP A 73 -4.89 -9.43 -5.65
C ASP A 73 -5.67 -10.77 -5.55
N GLU A 74 -6.51 -11.14 -6.53
CA GLU A 74 -7.20 -12.44 -6.56
C GLU A 74 -6.31 -13.61 -7.02
N ASP A 75 -5.23 -13.39 -7.74
CA ASP A 75 -4.28 -14.45 -8.08
C ASP A 75 -3.24 -14.65 -6.97
N GLU A 76 -3.67 -15.27 -5.86
CA GLU A 76 -2.79 -15.74 -4.76
C GLU A 76 -1.76 -16.81 -5.22
N LYS A 77 -1.61 -17.05 -6.52
CA LYS A 77 -0.64 -18.01 -7.03
C LYS A 77 0.64 -17.32 -7.46
N PRO A 78 1.79 -17.80 -7.01
CA PRO A 78 3.07 -17.26 -7.44
C PRO A 78 3.24 -17.43 -8.96
N ARG A 79 3.74 -16.40 -9.63
CA ARG A 79 4.04 -16.40 -11.08
C ARG A 79 5.16 -17.39 -11.42
N ASP A 80 6.24 -17.38 -10.62
CA ASP A 80 7.37 -18.30 -10.73
C ASP A 80 7.83 -18.81 -9.35
N THR A 81 7.17 -19.89 -8.91
CA THR A 81 7.48 -20.55 -7.61
C THR A 81 8.96 -20.88 -7.46
N TRP A 82 9.63 -21.32 -8.53
CA TRP A 82 11.00 -21.82 -8.44
C TRP A 82 12.03 -20.69 -8.36
N ALA A 83 11.80 -19.61 -9.09
CA ALA A 83 12.61 -18.39 -8.99
C ALA A 83 12.49 -17.76 -7.61
N THR A 84 11.26 -17.67 -7.07
CA THR A 84 10.98 -17.12 -5.74
C THR A 84 11.64 -17.92 -4.63
N VAL A 85 11.53 -19.26 -4.65
CA VAL A 85 12.21 -20.14 -3.68
C VAL A 85 13.74 -20.00 -3.77
N ARG A 86 14.29 -19.95 -4.98
CA ARG A 86 15.74 -19.75 -5.18
C ARG A 86 16.21 -18.40 -4.63
N ARG A 87 15.40 -17.37 -4.81
CA ARG A 87 15.70 -16.02 -4.30
C ARG A 87 15.61 -15.98 -2.78
N LEU A 88 14.56 -16.55 -2.17
CA LEU A 88 14.45 -16.70 -0.72
C LEU A 88 15.67 -17.43 -0.13
N TRP A 89 16.10 -18.49 -0.79
CA TRP A 89 17.32 -19.21 -0.41
C TRP A 89 18.56 -18.32 -0.47
N SER A 90 18.73 -17.51 -1.52
CA SER A 90 19.86 -16.58 -1.63
C SER A 90 19.83 -15.49 -0.57
N GLU A 91 18.63 -14.96 -0.23
CA GLU A 91 18.47 -13.96 0.82
C GLU A 91 18.77 -14.53 2.23
N ALA A 92 18.62 -15.84 2.40
CA ALA A 92 18.95 -16.55 3.64
C ALA A 92 20.43 -16.96 3.75
N ALA A 93 21.32 -16.50 2.86
CA ALA A 93 22.71 -16.96 2.74
C ALA A 93 23.52 -16.96 4.05
N GLY A 94 23.28 -16.02 4.96
CA GLY A 94 23.95 -15.98 6.28
C GLY A 94 23.49 -17.03 7.29
N ASP A 95 22.34 -17.69 7.03
CA ASP A 95 21.71 -18.64 7.95
C ASP A 95 21.62 -20.07 7.39
N HIS A 96 22.25 -20.39 6.25
CA HIS A 96 22.19 -21.71 5.61
C HIS A 96 22.59 -22.85 6.57
N TRP A 97 23.59 -22.66 7.44
CA TRP A 97 24.01 -23.66 8.41
C TRP A 97 22.88 -24.07 9.37
N ARG A 98 21.97 -23.12 9.70
CA ARG A 98 20.78 -23.40 10.52
C ARG A 98 19.78 -24.25 9.78
N PHE A 99 19.56 -23.96 8.47
CA PHE A 99 18.73 -24.83 7.64
C PHE A 99 19.23 -26.25 7.56
N TYR A 100 20.56 -26.46 7.46
CA TYR A 100 21.14 -27.81 7.50
C TYR A 100 20.88 -28.50 8.84
N ILE A 101 20.99 -27.78 9.96
CA ILE A 101 20.67 -28.36 11.28
C ILE A 101 19.17 -28.64 11.40
N VAL A 102 18.31 -27.76 10.92
CA VAL A 102 16.85 -27.99 10.88
C VAL A 102 16.55 -29.24 10.08
N PHE A 103 17.09 -29.38 8.88
CA PHE A 103 16.89 -30.57 8.05
C PHE A 103 17.41 -31.86 8.72
N ALA A 104 18.59 -31.82 9.28
CA ALA A 104 19.13 -32.96 10.05
C ALA A 104 18.22 -33.30 11.24
N SER A 105 17.75 -32.29 11.98
CA SER A 105 16.83 -32.48 13.11
C SER A 105 15.49 -33.08 12.68
N ILE A 106 14.95 -32.69 11.48
CA ILE A 106 13.74 -33.30 10.91
C ILE A 106 13.96 -34.78 10.60
N VAL A 107 15.11 -35.13 10.02
CA VAL A 107 15.46 -36.54 9.72
C VAL A 107 15.57 -37.34 11.01
N PHE A 108 16.28 -36.83 12.02
CA PHE A 108 16.40 -37.53 13.32
C PHE A 108 15.05 -37.63 14.03
N TYR A 109 14.25 -36.56 14.02
CA TYR A 109 12.87 -36.58 14.53
C TYR A 109 12.05 -37.66 13.84
N ALA A 110 12.03 -37.72 12.49
CA ALA A 110 11.31 -38.73 11.75
C ALA A 110 11.77 -40.15 12.09
N ILE A 111 13.08 -40.40 12.24
CA ILE A 111 13.62 -41.67 12.64
C ILE A 111 13.14 -42.06 14.04
N PHE A 112 13.27 -41.18 15.04
CA PHE A 112 12.87 -41.48 16.41
C PHE A 112 11.35 -41.61 16.55
N ASN A 113 10.60 -40.74 15.87
CA ASN A 113 9.13 -40.78 15.85
C ASN A 113 8.64 -42.12 15.25
N THR A 114 9.25 -42.56 14.14
CA THR A 114 8.88 -43.84 13.49
C THR A 114 9.40 -45.05 14.32
N ALA A 115 10.53 -44.92 15.00
CA ALA A 115 11.06 -46.00 15.85
C ALA A 115 10.20 -46.21 17.12
N ALA A 116 9.50 -45.16 17.59
CA ALA A 116 8.71 -45.25 18.84
C ALA A 116 7.59 -46.30 18.75
N PRO A 117 6.70 -46.33 17.73
CA PRO A 117 5.70 -47.38 17.60
C PRO A 117 6.32 -48.76 17.41
N ALA A 118 7.42 -48.85 16.63
CA ALA A 118 8.12 -50.14 16.45
C ALA A 118 8.69 -50.69 17.77
N TYR A 119 9.22 -49.80 18.61
CA TYR A 119 9.75 -50.19 19.91
C TYR A 119 8.63 -50.47 20.91
N SER A 120 7.49 -49.76 20.80
CA SER A 120 6.29 -50.04 21.61
C SER A 120 5.79 -51.47 21.39
N ALA A 121 5.84 -51.97 20.12
CA ALA A 121 5.55 -53.36 19.83
C ALA A 121 6.36 -54.33 20.69
N ARG A 122 7.68 -54.06 20.80
CA ARG A 122 8.56 -54.88 21.58
C ARG A 122 8.24 -54.84 23.07
N VAL A 123 7.91 -53.64 23.61
CA VAL A 123 7.48 -53.47 25.00
C VAL A 123 6.23 -54.30 25.28
N ILE A 124 5.25 -54.28 24.39
CA ILE A 124 3.99 -54.99 24.55
C ILE A 124 4.19 -56.50 24.43
N ASP A 125 5.00 -56.97 23.50
CA ASP A 125 5.27 -58.39 23.32
C ASP A 125 6.02 -58.98 24.52
N GLU A 126 7.02 -58.26 25.05
CA GLU A 126 7.76 -58.63 26.25
C GLU A 126 6.83 -58.68 27.49
N LEU A 127 6.01 -57.64 27.66
CA LEU A 127 5.02 -57.57 28.73
C LEU A 127 3.99 -58.69 28.60
N TRP A 128 3.48 -58.96 27.42
CA TRP A 128 2.52 -60.02 27.17
C TRP A 128 3.10 -61.38 27.46
N GLY A 129 4.34 -61.65 27.04
CA GLY A 129 5.06 -62.90 27.35
C GLY A 129 5.19 -63.12 28.86
N HIS A 130 5.59 -62.13 29.63
CA HIS A 130 5.68 -62.24 31.09
C HIS A 130 4.33 -62.43 31.76
N ILE A 131 3.27 -61.77 31.28
CA ILE A 131 1.89 -61.97 31.78
C ILE A 131 1.46 -63.39 31.52
N GLN A 132 1.64 -63.96 30.33
CA GLN A 132 1.27 -65.33 30.02
C GLN A 132 2.01 -66.33 30.94
N VAL A 133 3.30 -66.16 31.19
CA VAL A 133 4.05 -67.01 32.11
C VAL A 133 3.55 -66.91 33.55
N ALA A 134 3.20 -65.69 34.00
CA ALA A 134 2.61 -65.47 35.33
C ALA A 134 1.24 -66.15 35.50
N PHE A 135 0.39 -66.05 34.46
CA PHE A 135 -0.92 -66.76 34.44
C PHE A 135 -0.74 -68.29 34.44
N ALA A 136 0.20 -68.83 33.66
CA ALA A 136 0.45 -70.24 33.57
C ALA A 136 0.99 -70.85 34.89
N ASN A 137 1.72 -70.07 35.68
CA ASN A 137 2.30 -70.46 36.96
C ASN A 137 1.50 -70.03 38.19
N ASP A 138 0.32 -69.43 38.01
CA ASP A 138 -0.55 -68.90 39.08
C ASP A 138 0.18 -67.91 40.02
N THR A 139 1.11 -67.11 39.45
CA THR A 139 1.93 -66.11 40.17
C THR A 139 1.53 -64.69 39.82
N THR A 140 1.79 -63.73 40.74
CA THR A 140 1.53 -62.32 40.46
C THR A 140 2.68 -61.75 39.60
N PHE A 141 2.28 -61.03 38.53
CA PHE A 141 3.25 -60.33 37.71
C PHE A 141 3.65 -59.00 38.35
N ASN A 142 4.95 -58.76 38.53
CA ASN A 142 5.52 -57.51 38.99
C ASN A 142 6.49 -56.98 37.95
N ILE A 143 6.36 -55.68 37.60
CA ILE A 143 7.31 -55.00 36.69
C ILE A 143 8.58 -54.71 37.49
N THR A 144 9.70 -55.36 37.06
CA THR A 144 11.06 -55.12 37.56
C THR A 144 11.89 -54.52 36.46
N TRP A 145 13.04 -53.97 36.83
CA TRP A 145 13.99 -53.43 35.85
C TRP A 145 14.44 -54.49 34.83
N GLU A 146 14.65 -55.69 35.26
CA GLU A 146 15.11 -56.80 34.41
C GLU A 146 14.03 -57.35 33.46
N ASN A 147 12.77 -57.37 33.91
CA ASN A 147 11.66 -57.94 33.12
C ASN A 147 11.14 -57.02 32.01
N CYS A 148 10.83 -55.75 32.33
CA CYS A 148 10.27 -54.80 31.37
C CYS A 148 10.82 -53.38 31.60
N GLY A 149 11.39 -53.07 32.76
CA GLY A 149 11.82 -51.73 33.12
C GLY A 149 12.84 -51.12 32.15
N ARG A 150 13.80 -51.92 31.70
CA ARG A 150 14.81 -51.50 30.73
C ARG A 150 14.17 -51.16 29.36
N THR A 151 13.25 -51.95 28.88
CA THR A 151 12.58 -51.78 27.59
C THR A 151 11.66 -50.54 27.62
N ILE A 152 10.96 -50.33 28.73
CA ILE A 152 10.14 -49.12 28.96
C ILE A 152 11.03 -47.87 29.03
N PHE A 153 12.18 -47.95 29.70
CA PHE A 153 13.14 -46.83 29.78
C PHE A 153 13.70 -46.44 28.42
N ILE A 154 14.06 -47.43 27.58
CA ILE A 154 14.52 -47.15 26.21
C ILE A 154 13.41 -46.52 25.38
N TYR A 155 12.15 -47.00 25.51
CA TYR A 155 11.01 -46.41 24.86
C TYR A 155 10.81 -44.93 25.29
N PHE A 156 10.93 -44.64 26.59
CA PHE A 156 10.90 -43.26 27.10
C PHE A 156 12.02 -42.40 26.52
N MET A 157 13.23 -42.93 26.41
CA MET A 157 14.38 -42.22 25.82
C MET A 157 14.17 -41.91 24.32
N ILE A 158 13.54 -42.82 23.57
CA ILE A 158 13.19 -42.62 22.15
C ILE A 158 12.24 -41.42 22.02
N TRP A 159 11.19 -41.38 22.83
CA TRP A 159 10.22 -40.26 22.85
C TRP A 159 10.85 -38.93 23.29
N THR A 160 11.74 -38.98 24.28
CA THR A 160 12.48 -37.80 24.76
C THR A 160 13.39 -37.27 23.66
N ALA A 161 14.08 -38.15 22.93
CA ALA A 161 14.91 -37.77 21.79
C ALA A 161 14.05 -37.14 20.65
N ALA A 162 12.92 -37.78 20.28
CA ALA A 162 12.00 -37.22 19.29
C ALA A 162 11.52 -35.83 19.69
N ALA A 163 11.07 -35.65 20.93
CA ALA A 163 10.61 -34.34 21.42
C ALA A 163 11.73 -33.28 21.42
N SER A 164 12.97 -33.69 21.76
CA SER A 164 14.13 -32.79 21.75
C SER A 164 14.48 -32.30 20.34
N PHE A 165 14.47 -33.19 19.34
CA PHE A 165 14.71 -32.81 17.96
C PHE A 165 13.55 -31.97 17.39
N TYR A 166 12.31 -32.27 17.77
CA TYR A 166 11.13 -31.43 17.40
C TYR A 166 11.26 -30.00 17.95
N ALA A 167 11.63 -29.87 19.23
CA ALA A 167 11.85 -28.57 19.84
C ALA A 167 13.00 -27.80 19.17
N LEU A 168 14.12 -28.49 18.88
CA LEU A 168 15.29 -27.90 18.23
C LEU A 168 14.96 -27.37 16.82
N GLN A 169 14.31 -28.17 16.00
CA GLN A 169 13.94 -27.77 14.63
C GLN A 169 12.96 -26.57 14.65
N SER A 170 11.97 -26.58 15.55
CA SER A 170 10.98 -25.49 15.68
C SER A 170 11.66 -24.20 16.12
N PHE A 171 12.53 -24.25 17.11
CA PHE A 171 13.28 -23.07 17.58
C PHE A 171 14.20 -22.49 16.50
N LEU A 172 14.96 -23.34 15.82
CA LEU A 172 15.87 -22.89 14.77
C LEU A 172 15.12 -22.34 13.57
N MET A 173 14.02 -22.96 13.15
CA MET A 173 13.22 -22.49 12.03
C MET A 173 12.58 -21.13 12.30
N SER A 174 12.01 -20.94 13.50
CA SER A 174 11.51 -19.63 13.93
C SER A 174 12.62 -18.57 13.93
N SER A 175 13.81 -18.93 14.46
CA SER A 175 14.95 -18.00 14.46
C SER A 175 15.39 -17.60 13.04
N VAL A 176 15.37 -18.51 12.08
CA VAL A 176 15.72 -18.22 10.68
C VAL A 176 14.68 -17.33 10.03
N ALA A 177 13.39 -17.66 10.17
CA ALA A 177 12.30 -16.91 9.60
C ALA A 177 12.27 -15.47 10.10
N GLU A 178 12.42 -15.24 11.42
CA GLU A 178 12.44 -13.90 11.99
C GLU A 178 13.67 -13.08 11.58
N ARG A 179 14.83 -13.70 11.42
CA ARG A 179 16.03 -13.01 10.93
C ARG A 179 15.90 -12.62 9.46
N LEU A 180 15.30 -13.47 8.65
CA LEU A 180 15.01 -13.15 7.24
C LEU A 180 13.99 -12.01 7.15
N ASN A 181 12.91 -12.07 7.93
CA ASN A 181 11.90 -11.02 8.04
C ASN A 181 12.54 -9.67 8.40
N LEU A 182 13.36 -9.64 9.46
CA LEU A 182 14.06 -8.41 9.86
C LEU A 182 14.96 -7.85 8.75
N ARG A 183 15.71 -8.72 8.05
CA ARG A 183 16.57 -8.29 6.93
C ARG A 183 15.76 -7.68 5.79
N LEU A 184 14.70 -8.35 5.37
CA LEU A 184 13.84 -7.86 4.28
C LEU A 184 13.14 -6.55 4.67
N ARG A 185 12.63 -6.45 5.91
CA ARG A 185 12.02 -5.21 6.43
C ARG A 185 12.99 -4.04 6.42
N ASN A 186 14.24 -4.24 6.83
CA ASN A 186 15.28 -3.22 6.77
C ASN A 186 15.62 -2.83 5.32
N ARG A 187 15.67 -3.80 4.39
CA ARG A 187 15.91 -3.52 2.97
C ARG A 187 14.76 -2.75 2.35
N ILE A 188 13.50 -3.09 2.66
CA ILE A 188 12.33 -2.33 2.20
C ILE A 188 12.40 -0.90 2.72
N ALA A 189 12.67 -0.69 4.01
CA ALA A 189 12.79 0.64 4.58
C ALA A 189 13.89 1.49 3.90
N GLN A 190 15.03 0.88 3.56
CA GLN A 190 16.08 1.55 2.79
C GLN A 190 15.66 1.81 1.34
N LYS A 191 14.95 0.85 0.72
CA LYS A 191 14.46 0.95 -0.65
C LYS A 191 13.45 2.09 -0.80
N LEU A 192 12.48 2.20 0.11
CA LEU A 192 11.46 3.26 0.09
C LEU A 192 12.09 4.66 0.09
N ASN A 193 13.22 4.85 0.79
CA ASN A 193 13.93 6.13 0.78
C ASN A 193 14.68 6.43 -0.54
N ARG A 194 14.84 5.45 -1.42
CA ARG A 194 15.56 5.57 -2.69
C ARG A 194 14.63 5.52 -3.91
N LEU A 195 13.36 5.20 -3.71
CA LEU A 195 12.38 5.17 -4.79
C LEU A 195 12.06 6.59 -5.27
N PRO A 196 11.86 6.80 -6.59
CA PRO A 196 11.43 8.07 -7.15
C PRO A 196 10.00 8.41 -6.72
N LEU A 197 9.66 9.71 -6.75
CA LEU A 197 8.29 10.18 -6.43
C LEU A 197 7.25 9.53 -7.35
N ALA A 198 7.59 9.27 -8.60
CA ALA A 198 6.75 8.58 -9.58
C ALA A 198 6.20 7.24 -9.07
N PHE A 199 6.99 6.50 -8.28
CA PHE A 199 6.53 5.26 -7.66
C PHE A 199 5.38 5.51 -6.67
N PHE A 200 5.50 6.53 -5.81
CA PHE A 200 4.49 6.86 -4.81
C PHE A 200 3.23 7.46 -5.44
N ASP A 201 3.36 8.18 -6.56
CA ASP A 201 2.23 8.72 -7.31
C ASP A 201 1.45 7.61 -8.05
N ALA A 202 2.13 6.50 -8.42
CA ALA A 202 1.52 5.36 -9.11
C ALA A 202 0.89 4.32 -8.18
N HIS A 203 1.32 4.25 -6.90
CA HIS A 203 0.91 3.22 -5.95
C HIS A 203 0.15 3.79 -4.75
N ARG A 204 -0.85 3.07 -4.26
CA ARG A 204 -1.59 3.47 -3.06
C ARG A 204 -0.73 3.29 -1.81
N PRO A 205 -0.74 4.24 -0.85
CA PRO A 205 0.04 4.12 0.39
C PRO A 205 -0.26 2.82 1.17
N GLY A 206 -1.52 2.38 1.21
CA GLY A 206 -1.94 1.16 1.89
C GLY A 206 -1.33 -0.11 1.29
N GLU A 207 -1.18 -0.18 -0.03
CA GLU A 207 -0.55 -1.29 -0.73
C GLU A 207 0.93 -1.41 -0.35
N VAL A 208 1.68 -0.31 -0.42
CA VAL A 208 3.10 -0.28 -0.06
C VAL A 208 3.33 -0.67 1.39
N VAL A 209 2.48 -0.16 2.31
CA VAL A 209 2.53 -0.53 3.73
C VAL A 209 2.20 -2.01 3.92
N SER A 210 1.19 -2.55 3.21
CA SER A 210 0.83 -3.98 3.28
C SER A 210 1.98 -4.89 2.84
N ARG A 211 2.70 -4.53 1.78
CA ARG A 211 3.91 -5.27 1.34
C ARG A 211 5.02 -5.26 2.39
N ALA A 212 5.19 -4.15 3.11
CA ALA A 212 6.20 -4.01 4.17
C ALA A 212 5.82 -4.67 5.51
N THR A 213 4.54 -5.01 5.71
CA THR A 213 4.01 -5.58 6.96
C THR A 213 3.38 -6.94 6.72
N ASN A 214 2.16 -6.98 6.19
CA ASN A 214 1.35 -8.19 6.07
C ASN A 214 2.01 -9.28 5.21
N ASP A 215 2.62 -8.92 4.07
CA ASP A 215 3.26 -9.89 3.18
C ASP A 215 4.51 -10.51 3.82
N LEU A 216 5.31 -9.71 4.50
CA LEU A 216 6.47 -10.22 5.25
C LEU A 216 6.06 -11.13 6.40
N ASP A 217 4.99 -10.78 7.12
CA ASP A 217 4.51 -11.59 8.25
C ASP A 217 3.90 -12.90 7.77
N LYS A 218 3.10 -12.90 6.68
CA LYS A 218 2.59 -14.11 6.02
C LYS A 218 3.73 -15.02 5.58
N MET A 219 4.76 -14.46 4.97
CA MET A 219 5.96 -15.20 4.55
C MET A 219 6.67 -15.84 5.75
N SER A 220 6.91 -15.07 6.83
CA SER A 220 7.57 -15.56 8.05
C SER A 220 6.77 -16.67 8.71
N GLU A 221 5.47 -16.50 8.90
CA GLU A 221 4.59 -17.52 9.51
C GLU A 221 4.56 -18.80 8.68
N SER A 222 4.48 -18.69 7.36
CA SER A 222 4.44 -19.83 6.47
C SER A 222 5.77 -20.59 6.43
N MET A 223 6.90 -19.89 6.55
CA MET A 223 8.20 -20.55 6.73
C MET A 223 8.29 -21.28 8.07
N GLN A 224 7.84 -20.66 9.16
CA GLN A 224 7.91 -21.24 10.50
C GLN A 224 7.02 -22.47 10.64
N ARG A 225 5.78 -22.40 10.16
CA ARG A 225 4.77 -23.45 10.32
C ARG A 225 4.60 -24.29 9.07
N GLY A 226 4.36 -23.65 7.91
CA GLY A 226 4.03 -24.33 6.67
C GLY A 226 5.17 -25.22 6.14
N LEU A 227 6.36 -24.64 5.94
CA LEU A 227 7.50 -25.39 5.40
C LEU A 227 7.98 -26.47 6.37
N LEU A 228 8.07 -26.13 7.67
CA LEU A 228 8.47 -27.11 8.69
C LEU A 228 7.48 -28.28 8.75
N GLN A 229 6.18 -27.98 8.81
CA GLN A 229 5.11 -28.98 8.85
C GLN A 229 5.11 -29.87 7.61
N LEU A 230 5.33 -29.30 6.42
CA LEU A 230 5.42 -30.07 5.18
C LEU A 230 6.56 -31.10 5.23
N LEU A 231 7.77 -30.64 5.60
CA LEU A 231 8.95 -31.51 5.66
C LEU A 231 8.82 -32.59 6.73
N VAL A 232 8.30 -32.25 7.91
CA VAL A 232 8.02 -33.19 8.99
C VAL A 232 6.98 -34.22 8.55
N SER A 233 5.89 -33.78 7.91
CA SER A 233 4.83 -34.65 7.42
C SER A 233 5.32 -35.65 6.37
N ILE A 234 6.17 -35.21 5.43
CA ILE A 234 6.78 -36.10 4.46
C ILE A 234 7.66 -37.16 5.17
N GLY A 235 8.49 -36.73 6.10
CA GLY A 235 9.37 -37.64 6.86
C GLY A 235 8.59 -38.68 7.67
N THR A 236 7.54 -38.26 8.39
CA THR A 236 6.71 -39.17 9.20
C THR A 236 5.90 -40.14 8.34
N VAL A 237 5.28 -39.68 7.24
CA VAL A 237 4.53 -40.57 6.34
C VAL A 237 5.44 -41.60 5.69
N VAL A 238 6.59 -41.19 5.14
CA VAL A 238 7.56 -42.10 4.52
C VAL A 238 8.09 -43.11 5.55
N GLY A 239 8.42 -42.62 6.76
CA GLY A 239 8.88 -43.48 7.85
C GLY A 239 7.82 -44.50 8.28
N ALA A 240 6.59 -44.06 8.55
CA ALA A 240 5.49 -44.93 8.97
C ALA A 240 5.16 -46.00 7.89
N VAL A 241 5.01 -45.59 6.63
CA VAL A 241 4.73 -46.53 5.54
C VAL A 241 5.88 -47.54 5.34
N SER A 242 7.14 -47.09 5.45
CA SER A 242 8.29 -47.99 5.37
C SER A 242 8.27 -49.04 6.48
N MET A 243 7.97 -48.65 7.70
CA MET A 243 7.88 -49.61 8.84
C MET A 243 6.67 -50.52 8.72
N MET A 244 5.54 -50.04 8.19
CA MET A 244 4.39 -50.89 7.91
C MET A 244 4.73 -51.99 6.90
N PHE A 245 5.52 -51.72 5.85
CA PHE A 245 6.03 -52.76 4.94
C PHE A 245 6.92 -53.78 5.60
N VAL A 246 7.76 -53.34 6.54
CA VAL A 246 8.62 -54.24 7.34
C VAL A 246 7.79 -55.20 8.19
N PHE A 247 6.71 -54.71 8.80
CA PHE A 247 5.88 -55.52 9.68
C PHE A 247 4.90 -56.43 8.96
N SER A 248 4.20 -55.92 7.93
CA SER A 248 3.22 -56.74 7.19
C SER A 248 2.88 -56.13 5.84
N VAL A 249 3.35 -56.72 4.75
CA VAL A 249 3.04 -56.30 3.38
C VAL A 249 1.55 -56.33 3.08
N PRO A 250 0.77 -57.42 3.43
CA PRO A 250 -0.65 -57.47 3.13
C PRO A 250 -1.45 -56.31 3.80
N LEU A 251 -1.20 -56.06 5.07
CA LEU A 251 -1.88 -54.99 5.80
C LEU A 251 -1.51 -53.60 5.29
N THR A 252 -0.25 -53.40 4.87
CA THR A 252 0.20 -52.17 4.24
C THR A 252 -0.51 -51.90 2.92
N LEU A 253 -0.70 -52.90 2.09
CA LEU A 253 -1.45 -52.73 0.83
C LEU A 253 -2.92 -52.36 1.07
N VAL A 254 -3.57 -52.95 2.09
CA VAL A 254 -4.90 -52.52 2.52
C VAL A 254 -4.91 -51.07 2.95
N PHE A 255 -3.94 -50.65 3.77
CA PHE A 255 -3.82 -49.26 4.20
C PHE A 255 -3.62 -48.30 3.02
N LEU A 256 -2.70 -48.60 2.10
CA LEU A 256 -2.43 -47.78 0.90
C LEU A 256 -3.66 -47.67 -0.02
N PHE A 257 -4.48 -48.73 -0.13
CA PHE A 257 -5.74 -48.65 -0.86
C PHE A 257 -6.70 -47.58 -0.25
N PHE A 258 -6.92 -47.63 1.06
CA PHE A 258 -7.78 -46.65 1.73
C PHE A 258 -7.16 -45.24 1.75
N MET A 259 -5.85 -45.13 1.82
CA MET A 259 -5.13 -43.87 1.69
C MET A 259 -5.33 -43.25 0.30
N ALA A 260 -5.21 -44.05 -0.77
CA ALA A 260 -5.49 -43.59 -2.13
C ALA A 260 -6.95 -43.15 -2.31
N LEU A 261 -7.89 -43.89 -1.72
CA LEU A 261 -9.33 -43.54 -1.73
C LEU A 261 -9.56 -42.18 -0.99
N SER A 262 -8.88 -41.97 0.13
CA SER A 262 -8.94 -40.71 0.91
C SER A 262 -8.41 -39.53 0.08
N LEU A 263 -7.26 -39.70 -0.58
CA LEU A 263 -6.70 -38.69 -1.47
C LEU A 263 -7.61 -38.35 -2.65
N LEU A 264 -8.18 -39.40 -3.28
CA LEU A 264 -9.13 -39.20 -4.39
C LEU A 264 -10.36 -38.41 -3.94
N MET A 265 -10.91 -38.77 -2.78
CA MET A 265 -12.04 -38.05 -2.19
C MET A 265 -11.70 -36.59 -1.89
N THR A 266 -10.57 -36.33 -1.23
CA THR A 266 -10.09 -34.97 -0.94
C THR A 266 -9.96 -34.15 -2.22
N LYS A 267 -9.36 -34.73 -3.28
CA LYS A 267 -9.23 -34.06 -4.60
C LYS A 267 -10.57 -33.70 -5.22
N VAL A 268 -11.57 -34.59 -5.14
CA VAL A 268 -12.91 -34.37 -5.70
C VAL A 268 -13.63 -33.25 -4.94
N VAL A 269 -13.58 -33.31 -3.62
CA VAL A 269 -14.24 -32.28 -2.78
C VAL A 269 -13.54 -30.93 -2.94
N SER A 270 -12.21 -30.88 -2.91
CA SER A 270 -11.43 -29.64 -3.04
C SER A 270 -11.74 -28.90 -4.34
N ARG A 271 -11.88 -29.61 -5.47
CA ARG A 271 -12.26 -28.99 -6.75
C ARG A 271 -13.63 -28.29 -6.68
N ARG A 272 -14.63 -28.93 -6.04
CA ARG A 272 -15.96 -28.34 -5.89
C ARG A 272 -16.00 -27.21 -4.86
N THR A 273 -15.15 -27.28 -3.88
CA THR A 273 -15.04 -26.25 -2.84
C THR A 273 -14.44 -24.97 -3.41
N HIS A 274 -13.50 -25.07 -4.35
CA HIS A 274 -12.87 -23.91 -4.99
C HIS A 274 -13.91 -22.97 -5.61
N ASP A 275 -14.84 -23.50 -6.40
CA ASP A 275 -15.87 -22.69 -7.07
C ASP A 275 -16.77 -21.94 -6.07
N VAL A 276 -17.16 -22.64 -4.98
CA VAL A 276 -18.02 -22.04 -3.93
C VAL A 276 -17.26 -21.04 -3.07
N THR A 277 -15.96 -21.22 -2.91
CA THR A 277 -15.11 -20.27 -2.17
C THR A 277 -14.92 -18.99 -2.97
N GLY A 278 -14.77 -19.07 -4.30
CA GLY A 278 -14.77 -17.90 -5.18
C GLY A 278 -16.08 -17.10 -5.08
N GLU A 279 -17.24 -17.77 -5.16
CA GLU A 279 -18.55 -17.12 -4.96
C GLU A 279 -18.67 -16.43 -3.60
N ARG A 280 -18.13 -17.05 -2.54
CA ARG A 280 -18.07 -16.45 -1.20
C ARG A 280 -17.22 -15.17 -1.17
N GLN A 281 -16.05 -15.18 -1.81
CA GLN A 281 -15.14 -14.04 -1.85
C GLN A 281 -15.79 -12.86 -2.58
N GLU A 282 -16.49 -13.12 -3.68
CA GLU A 282 -17.25 -12.10 -4.41
C GLU A 282 -18.29 -11.41 -3.52
N TRP A 283 -19.03 -12.19 -2.71
CA TRP A 283 -20.01 -11.62 -1.77
C TRP A 283 -19.36 -10.86 -0.60
N VAL A 284 -18.18 -11.30 -0.14
CA VAL A 284 -17.39 -10.55 0.87
C VAL A 284 -16.98 -9.19 0.30
N SER A 285 -16.48 -9.13 -0.94
CA SER A 285 -16.12 -7.88 -1.61
C SER A 285 -17.33 -6.96 -1.74
N LYS A 286 -18.49 -7.45 -2.19
CA LYS A 286 -19.73 -6.66 -2.29
C LYS A 286 -20.18 -6.06 -0.95
N ILE A 287 -20.09 -6.81 0.14
CA ILE A 287 -20.43 -6.28 1.47
C ILE A 287 -19.44 -5.22 1.91
N THR A 288 -18.14 -5.48 1.72
CA THR A 288 -17.10 -4.52 2.09
C THR A 288 -17.32 -3.19 1.37
N SER A 289 -17.53 -3.23 0.06
CA SER A 289 -17.81 -2.04 -0.75
C SER A 289 -19.09 -1.31 -0.29
N ALA A 290 -20.19 -2.04 -0.04
CA ALA A 290 -21.42 -1.42 0.41
C ALA A 290 -21.30 -0.78 1.81
N VAL A 291 -20.53 -1.38 2.72
CA VAL A 291 -20.25 -0.82 4.06
C VAL A 291 -19.34 0.41 3.95
N GLU A 292 -18.30 0.36 3.11
CA GLU A 292 -17.37 1.48 2.87
C GLU A 292 -18.10 2.67 2.25
N GLU A 293 -18.92 2.44 1.23
CA GLU A 293 -19.77 3.47 0.63
C GLU A 293 -20.76 4.06 1.65
N GLY A 294 -21.44 3.21 2.43
CA GLY A 294 -22.35 3.65 3.50
C GLY A 294 -21.66 4.45 4.59
N TYR A 295 -20.43 4.09 4.96
CA TYR A 295 -19.64 4.83 5.95
C TYR A 295 -19.14 6.17 5.40
N SER A 296 -18.58 6.19 4.22
CA SER A 296 -18.05 7.39 3.57
C SER A 296 -19.17 8.36 3.21
N GLY A 297 -20.29 7.84 2.66
CA GLY A 297 -21.47 8.59 2.28
C GLY A 297 -22.45 8.90 3.41
N ARG A 298 -22.15 8.59 4.70
CA ARG A 298 -23.08 8.68 5.82
C ARG A 298 -23.80 10.02 5.99
N LEU A 299 -23.12 11.13 5.69
CA LEU A 299 -23.74 12.46 5.76
C LEU A 299 -24.78 12.65 4.68
N VAL A 300 -24.49 12.19 3.46
CA VAL A 300 -25.42 12.25 2.32
C VAL A 300 -26.61 11.34 2.57
N ILE A 301 -26.38 10.10 3.00
CA ILE A 301 -27.44 9.13 3.35
C ILE A 301 -28.41 9.74 4.39
N ARG A 302 -27.88 10.39 5.44
CA ARG A 302 -28.68 11.05 6.48
C ARG A 302 -29.38 12.30 5.96
N ALA A 303 -28.72 13.12 5.16
CA ALA A 303 -29.31 14.34 4.60
C ALA A 303 -30.53 14.04 3.71
N PHE A 304 -30.51 12.89 3.02
CA PHE A 304 -31.61 12.45 2.15
C PHE A 304 -32.55 11.40 2.78
N ASN A 305 -32.37 11.04 4.07
CA ASN A 305 -33.15 10.04 4.81
C ASN A 305 -33.19 8.66 4.11
N ARG A 306 -32.02 8.20 3.59
CA ARG A 306 -31.87 6.94 2.85
C ARG A 306 -31.30 5.79 3.68
N GLU A 307 -31.27 5.91 5.02
CA GLU A 307 -30.68 4.88 5.93
C GLU A 307 -31.35 3.51 5.76
N ARG A 308 -32.68 3.50 5.53
CA ARG A 308 -33.41 2.24 5.33
C ARG A 308 -33.01 1.53 4.04
N GLN A 309 -32.75 2.29 2.97
CA GLN A 309 -32.34 1.74 1.69
C GLN A 309 -30.92 1.18 1.79
N SER A 310 -29.97 1.98 2.27
CA SER A 310 -28.58 1.53 2.48
C SER A 310 -28.49 0.32 3.39
N SER A 311 -29.25 0.29 4.50
CA SER A 311 -29.32 -0.88 5.38
C SER A 311 -29.94 -2.11 4.70
N ALA A 312 -30.91 -1.93 3.81
CA ALA A 312 -31.51 -3.04 3.06
C ALA A 312 -30.52 -3.68 2.08
N GLU A 313 -29.71 -2.90 1.39
CA GLU A 313 -28.67 -3.38 0.49
C GLU A 313 -27.61 -4.21 1.21
N VAL A 314 -27.07 -3.68 2.32
CA VAL A 314 -26.12 -4.42 3.17
C VAL A 314 -26.76 -5.70 3.72
N HIS A 315 -28.05 -5.66 4.09
CA HIS A 315 -28.76 -6.82 4.64
C HIS A 315 -29.00 -7.91 3.59
N GLU A 316 -29.30 -7.54 2.35
CA GLU A 316 -29.46 -8.48 1.23
C GLU A 316 -28.13 -9.15 0.91
N ALA A 317 -27.05 -8.36 0.74
CA ALA A 317 -25.70 -8.88 0.52
C ALA A 317 -25.25 -9.82 1.67
N SER A 318 -25.56 -9.45 2.93
CA SER A 318 -25.26 -10.29 4.09
C SER A 318 -26.00 -11.62 4.10
N ARG A 319 -27.26 -11.65 3.65
CA ARG A 319 -28.04 -12.90 3.53
C ARG A 319 -27.45 -13.83 2.48
N GLU A 320 -27.08 -13.30 1.31
CA GLU A 320 -26.47 -14.10 0.27
C GLU A 320 -25.09 -14.60 0.70
N LEU A 321 -24.26 -13.75 1.32
CA LEU A 321 -22.99 -14.18 1.90
C LEU A 321 -23.20 -15.31 2.91
N ALA A 322 -24.17 -15.19 3.82
CA ALA A 322 -24.46 -16.23 4.82
C ALA A 322 -24.87 -17.56 4.15
N ARG A 323 -25.68 -17.51 3.08
CA ARG A 323 -26.10 -18.68 2.30
C ARG A 323 -24.91 -19.38 1.65
N VAL A 324 -24.06 -18.59 0.96
CA VAL A 324 -22.89 -19.13 0.25
C VAL A 324 -21.83 -19.61 1.24
N SER A 325 -21.57 -18.83 2.32
CA SER A 325 -20.63 -19.21 3.39
C SER A 325 -21.04 -20.52 4.07
N THR A 326 -22.34 -20.69 4.40
CA THR A 326 -22.82 -21.95 4.98
C THR A 326 -22.52 -23.14 4.09
N LYS A 327 -22.72 -23.01 2.77
CA LYS A 327 -22.40 -24.06 1.80
C LYS A 327 -20.88 -24.30 1.69
N ALA A 328 -20.08 -23.23 1.60
CA ALA A 328 -18.63 -23.32 1.55
C ALA A 328 -18.05 -23.97 2.82
N ASP A 329 -18.47 -23.50 3.99
CA ASP A 329 -17.99 -23.99 5.27
C ASP A 329 -18.41 -25.45 5.51
N PHE A 330 -19.60 -25.85 5.11
CA PHE A 330 -20.00 -27.25 5.14
C PHE A 330 -19.08 -28.11 4.28
N MET A 331 -18.80 -27.70 3.04
CA MET A 331 -17.92 -28.45 2.13
C MET A 331 -16.49 -28.53 2.67
N ILE A 332 -15.93 -27.41 3.13
CA ILE A 332 -14.58 -27.34 3.70
C ILE A 332 -14.48 -28.25 4.94
N ASN A 333 -15.44 -28.09 5.86
CA ASN A 333 -15.39 -28.79 7.13
C ASN A 333 -15.83 -30.28 7.02
N ALA A 334 -16.50 -30.69 5.95
CA ALA A 334 -16.86 -32.10 5.72
C ALA A 334 -15.66 -32.96 5.29
N VAL A 335 -14.60 -32.37 4.71
CA VAL A 335 -13.42 -33.12 4.26
C VAL A 335 -12.78 -33.90 5.40
N GLY A 336 -12.48 -33.21 6.51
CA GLY A 336 -11.82 -33.83 7.67
C GLY A 336 -12.57 -35.03 8.25
N PRO A 337 -13.86 -34.93 8.62
CA PRO A 337 -14.64 -36.08 9.06
C PRO A 337 -14.71 -37.22 8.05
N ALA A 338 -14.82 -36.91 6.76
CA ALA A 338 -14.92 -37.94 5.73
C ALA A 338 -13.59 -38.69 5.55
N VAL A 339 -12.45 -37.99 5.56
CA VAL A 339 -11.11 -38.62 5.57
C VAL A 339 -10.95 -39.49 6.81
N ARG A 340 -11.34 -39.00 8.00
CA ARG A 340 -11.32 -39.80 9.22
C ARG A 340 -12.22 -41.02 9.15
N PHE A 341 -13.40 -40.91 8.53
CA PHE A 341 -14.29 -42.03 8.34
C PHE A 341 -13.67 -43.14 7.46
N ILE A 342 -13.05 -42.75 6.33
CA ILE A 342 -12.29 -43.69 5.48
C ILE A 342 -11.15 -44.34 6.27
N GLY A 343 -10.44 -43.57 7.05
CA GLY A 343 -9.37 -44.06 7.95
C GLY A 343 -9.90 -45.07 8.99
N ARG A 344 -11.09 -44.83 9.57
CA ARG A 344 -11.72 -45.79 10.49
C ARG A 344 -12.17 -47.08 9.79
N LEU A 345 -12.67 -46.98 8.55
CA LEU A 345 -12.96 -48.19 7.75
C LEU A 345 -11.68 -49.01 7.47
N ALA A 346 -10.58 -48.33 7.11
CA ALA A 346 -9.27 -48.98 6.98
C ALA A 346 -8.87 -49.73 8.27
N GLN A 347 -9.01 -49.05 9.45
CA GLN A 347 -8.70 -49.65 10.74
C GLN A 347 -9.55 -50.89 11.02
N ILE A 348 -10.86 -50.89 10.68
CA ILE A 348 -11.76 -52.05 10.85
C ILE A 348 -11.29 -53.22 9.98
N VAL A 349 -11.00 -52.98 8.71
CA VAL A 349 -10.54 -54.04 7.80
C VAL A 349 -9.20 -54.60 8.25
N ILE A 350 -8.28 -53.73 8.63
CA ILE A 350 -6.94 -54.09 9.16
C ILE A 350 -7.07 -54.85 10.48
N ALA A 351 -8.03 -54.47 11.36
CA ALA A 351 -8.31 -55.22 12.57
C ALA A 351 -8.77 -56.64 12.28
N LEU A 352 -9.73 -56.81 11.37
CA LEU A 352 -10.23 -58.13 11.00
C LEU A 352 -9.14 -59.04 10.39
N VAL A 353 -8.40 -58.54 9.42
CA VAL A 353 -7.31 -59.28 8.79
C VAL A 353 -6.15 -59.51 9.77
N GLY A 354 -5.77 -58.49 10.55
CA GLY A 354 -4.70 -58.58 11.55
C GLY A 354 -5.02 -59.53 12.69
N CYS A 355 -6.28 -59.54 13.20
CA CYS A 355 -6.71 -60.53 14.18
C CYS A 355 -6.65 -61.96 13.60
N SER A 356 -7.02 -62.18 12.34
CA SER A 356 -6.87 -63.50 11.73
C SER A 356 -5.40 -63.95 11.62
N MET A 357 -4.49 -63.01 11.30
CA MET A 357 -3.04 -63.26 11.27
C MET A 357 -2.48 -63.53 12.65
N LEU A 358 -2.97 -62.81 13.69
CA LEU A 358 -2.57 -62.99 15.07
C LEU A 358 -2.96 -64.38 15.58
N VAL A 359 -4.21 -64.81 15.35
CA VAL A 359 -4.69 -66.15 15.72
C VAL A 359 -3.92 -67.23 14.97
N ALA A 360 -3.56 -67.01 13.70
CA ALA A 360 -2.74 -67.92 12.90
C ALA A 360 -1.24 -67.95 13.33
N GLY A 361 -0.82 -67.12 14.27
CA GLY A 361 0.57 -67.03 14.73
C GLY A 361 1.53 -66.34 13.77
N HIS A 362 1.00 -65.63 12.74
CA HIS A 362 1.83 -64.87 11.78
C HIS A 362 2.13 -63.44 12.23
N MET A 363 1.57 -62.99 13.36
CA MET A 363 1.75 -61.66 13.92
C MET A 363 1.75 -61.70 15.46
N THR A 364 2.51 -60.82 16.11
CA THR A 364 2.47 -60.64 17.56
C THR A 364 1.45 -59.58 17.97
N VAL A 365 1.09 -59.57 19.28
CA VAL A 365 0.15 -58.56 19.83
C VAL A 365 0.76 -57.18 19.73
N GLY A 366 2.07 -57.02 20.01
CA GLY A 366 2.76 -55.75 19.92
C GLY A 366 2.83 -55.22 18.49
N VAL A 367 3.14 -56.05 17.52
CA VAL A 367 3.14 -55.65 16.09
C VAL A 367 1.72 -55.23 15.64
N PHE A 368 0.69 -55.96 16.05
CA PHE A 368 -0.70 -55.60 15.74
C PHE A 368 -1.05 -54.19 16.29
N GLN A 369 -0.70 -53.88 17.55
CA GLN A 369 -0.92 -52.58 18.17
C GLN A 369 -0.09 -51.49 17.49
N ALA A 370 1.19 -51.71 17.20
CA ALA A 370 2.05 -50.74 16.53
C ALA A 370 1.53 -50.38 15.13
N PHE A 371 0.88 -51.32 14.43
CA PHE A 371 0.33 -51.09 13.14
C PHE A 371 -0.81 -50.02 13.17
N PHE A 372 -1.65 -50.03 14.22
CA PHE A 372 -2.66 -48.98 14.41
C PHE A 372 -2.03 -47.61 14.65
N GLN A 373 -0.92 -47.57 15.36
CA GLN A 373 -0.22 -46.34 15.62
C GLN A 373 0.40 -45.77 14.34
N PHE A 374 0.99 -46.62 13.48
CA PHE A 374 1.50 -46.20 12.16
C PHE A 374 0.38 -45.71 11.23
N ILE A 375 -0.81 -46.35 11.26
CA ILE A 375 -1.98 -45.85 10.51
C ILE A 375 -2.31 -44.43 10.94
N TYR A 376 -2.32 -44.15 12.25
CA TYR A 376 -2.59 -42.80 12.76
C TYR A 376 -1.52 -41.81 12.31
N GLU A 377 -0.24 -42.14 12.50
CA GLU A 377 0.89 -41.28 12.12
C GLU A 377 0.98 -40.98 10.62
N ALA A 378 0.56 -41.91 9.76
CA ALA A 378 0.52 -41.71 8.32
C ALA A 378 -0.75 -40.95 7.84
N SER A 379 -1.87 -41.10 8.57
CA SER A 379 -3.15 -40.48 8.15
C SER A 379 -3.31 -39.03 8.60
N GLU A 380 -2.81 -38.64 9.78
CA GLU A 380 -2.96 -37.32 10.34
C GLU A 380 -2.34 -36.21 9.47
N PRO A 381 -1.09 -36.33 9.00
CA PRO A 381 -0.51 -35.35 8.09
C PRO A 381 -1.30 -35.13 6.78
N MET A 382 -1.94 -36.18 6.29
CA MET A 382 -2.71 -36.10 5.04
C MET A 382 -3.89 -35.15 5.12
N THR A 383 -4.51 -34.98 6.30
CA THR A 383 -5.62 -34.06 6.51
C THR A 383 -5.15 -32.60 6.47
N GLN A 384 -3.89 -32.34 6.80
CA GLN A 384 -3.32 -31.00 6.89
C GLN A 384 -2.57 -30.56 5.62
N LEU A 385 -2.18 -31.50 4.76
CA LEU A 385 -1.37 -31.20 3.57
C LEU A 385 -1.98 -30.13 2.67
N SER A 386 -3.29 -30.17 2.43
CA SER A 386 -3.96 -29.20 1.56
C SER A 386 -3.87 -27.77 2.13
N PHE A 387 -4.10 -27.59 3.42
CA PHE A 387 -3.99 -26.28 4.08
C PHE A 387 -2.55 -25.77 4.07
N THR A 388 -1.60 -26.66 4.35
CA THR A 388 -0.17 -26.33 4.34
C THR A 388 0.29 -25.91 2.95
N PHE A 389 -0.18 -26.60 1.90
CA PHE A 389 0.17 -26.29 0.52
C PHE A 389 -0.39 -24.92 0.10
N ASN A 390 -1.66 -24.63 0.41
CA ASN A 390 -2.27 -23.33 0.12
C ASN A 390 -1.56 -22.21 0.87
N SER A 391 -1.25 -22.40 2.16
CA SER A 391 -0.48 -21.43 2.95
C SER A 391 0.89 -21.15 2.35
N LEU A 392 1.59 -22.19 1.84
CA LEU A 392 2.86 -22.01 1.17
C LEU A 392 2.74 -21.25 -0.16
N GLN A 393 1.71 -21.52 -0.95
CA GLN A 393 1.46 -20.79 -2.19
C GLN A 393 1.19 -19.31 -1.92
N SER A 394 0.31 -18.99 -0.97
CA SER A 394 0.03 -17.61 -0.56
C SER A 394 1.29 -16.89 -0.05
N ALA A 395 2.14 -17.57 0.72
CA ALA A 395 3.39 -16.99 1.20
C ALA A 395 4.41 -16.76 0.07
N LEU A 396 4.45 -17.62 -0.94
CA LEU A 396 5.32 -17.42 -2.10
C LEU A 396 4.84 -16.26 -2.96
N ALA A 397 3.52 -16.08 -3.15
CA ALA A 397 2.96 -14.91 -3.80
C ALA A 397 3.28 -13.62 -3.02
N SER A 398 3.14 -13.63 -1.68
CA SER A 398 3.56 -12.51 -0.83
C SER A 398 5.05 -12.21 -0.95
N ALA A 399 5.91 -13.25 -1.04
CA ALA A 399 7.34 -13.07 -1.26
C ALA A 399 7.65 -12.45 -2.63
N GLU A 400 6.93 -12.81 -3.69
CA GLU A 400 7.06 -12.19 -5.01
C GLU A 400 6.73 -10.69 -4.96
N ARG A 401 5.60 -10.30 -4.36
CA ARG A 401 5.24 -8.88 -4.19
C ARG A 401 6.29 -8.08 -3.41
N VAL A 402 6.88 -8.69 -2.38
CA VAL A 402 7.99 -8.09 -1.64
C VAL A 402 9.22 -7.93 -2.53
N PHE A 403 9.52 -8.91 -3.36
CA PHE A 403 10.66 -8.85 -4.27
C PHE A 403 10.43 -7.88 -5.42
N ASP A 404 9.21 -7.79 -5.96
CA ASP A 404 8.84 -6.78 -6.95
C ASP A 404 9.13 -5.37 -6.41
N LEU A 405 8.72 -5.08 -5.17
CA LEU A 405 9.03 -3.80 -4.52
C LEU A 405 10.55 -3.57 -4.36
N LEU A 406 11.32 -4.62 -4.02
CA LEU A 406 12.78 -4.50 -3.88
C LEU A 406 13.50 -4.33 -5.23
N ASP A 407 12.89 -4.77 -6.31
CA ASP A 407 13.44 -4.68 -7.68
C ASP A 407 13.02 -3.41 -8.42
N GLU A 408 12.06 -2.64 -7.87
CA GLU A 408 11.66 -1.36 -8.46
C GLU A 408 12.88 -0.47 -8.77
N PRO A 409 12.88 0.26 -9.89
CA PRO A 409 13.97 1.16 -10.24
C PRO A 409 14.17 2.24 -9.17
N GLU A 410 15.40 2.41 -8.72
CA GLU A 410 15.75 3.50 -7.79
C GLU A 410 15.98 4.80 -8.56
N MET A 411 15.90 5.94 -7.86
CA MET A 411 16.35 7.21 -8.40
C MET A 411 17.79 7.08 -8.91
N GLU A 412 18.12 7.81 -9.98
CA GLU A 412 19.50 7.93 -10.42
C GLU A 412 20.39 8.34 -9.25
N ALA A 413 21.58 7.75 -9.17
CA ALA A 413 22.51 8.10 -8.11
C ALA A 413 22.95 9.56 -8.26
N ASP A 414 23.01 10.29 -7.14
CA ASP A 414 23.60 11.62 -7.14
C ASP A 414 25.09 11.55 -7.55
N PRO A 415 25.64 12.61 -8.18
CA PRO A 415 27.05 12.69 -8.47
C PRO A 415 27.88 12.47 -7.21
N LEU A 416 29.07 11.86 -7.37
CA LEU A 416 29.98 11.71 -6.24
C LEU A 416 30.34 13.09 -5.66
N PRO A 417 30.61 13.22 -4.36
CA PRO A 417 30.85 14.51 -3.70
C PRO A 417 31.97 15.35 -4.34
N ASP A 418 32.95 14.68 -4.98
CA ASP A 418 34.06 15.31 -5.70
C ASP A 418 33.69 15.73 -7.14
N GLU A 419 32.63 15.18 -7.71
CA GLU A 419 32.14 15.43 -9.07
C GLU A 419 30.91 16.34 -9.07
N ALA A 420 30.22 16.44 -7.94
CA ALA A 420 29.03 17.27 -7.79
C ALA A 420 29.35 18.75 -8.01
N ALA A 421 28.55 19.39 -8.87
CA ALA A 421 28.64 20.82 -9.09
C ALA A 421 28.19 21.57 -7.82
N LYS A 422 29.03 22.47 -7.31
CA LYS A 422 28.76 23.23 -6.09
C LYS A 422 28.18 24.59 -6.41
N LEU A 423 27.21 25.00 -5.61
CA LEU A 423 26.68 26.34 -5.65
C LEU A 423 27.72 27.38 -5.15
N PRO A 424 27.65 28.65 -5.61
CA PRO A 424 28.43 29.73 -5.03
C PRO A 424 28.13 29.85 -3.54
N GLY A 425 29.09 30.34 -2.75
CA GLY A 425 29.03 30.34 -1.29
C GLY A 425 27.79 31.05 -0.69
N ARG A 426 27.17 31.97 -1.43
CA ARG A 426 25.86 32.58 -1.10
C ARG A 426 24.97 32.39 -2.34
N VAL A 427 23.89 31.67 -2.17
CA VAL A 427 22.90 31.45 -3.22
C VAL A 427 22.03 32.70 -3.35
N GLU A 428 21.98 33.26 -4.56
CA GLU A 428 21.18 34.46 -4.87
C GLU A 428 19.73 34.06 -5.24
N GLY A 429 19.54 32.85 -5.77
CA GLY A 429 18.25 32.30 -6.11
C GLY A 429 17.78 32.64 -7.53
N ARG A 430 18.69 32.80 -8.48
CA ARG A 430 18.37 32.90 -9.90
C ARG A 430 18.04 31.52 -10.46
N VAL A 431 16.82 31.34 -10.95
CA VAL A 431 16.36 30.07 -11.56
C VAL A 431 16.13 30.27 -13.05
N SER A 432 16.68 29.37 -13.88
CA SER A 432 16.45 29.41 -15.33
C SER A 432 16.03 28.04 -15.84
N PHE A 433 14.94 28.01 -16.60
CA PHE A 433 14.49 26.88 -17.41
C PHE A 433 14.87 27.16 -18.86
N GLU A 434 15.60 26.25 -19.49
CA GLU A 434 16.08 26.43 -20.84
C GLU A 434 15.69 25.23 -21.70
N HIS A 435 14.69 25.42 -22.56
CA HIS A 435 14.17 24.41 -23.49
C HIS A 435 13.80 23.10 -22.81
N VAL A 436 13.18 23.17 -21.60
CA VAL A 436 12.85 22.00 -20.78
C VAL A 436 11.74 21.20 -21.44
N ARG A 437 11.98 19.89 -21.55
CA ARG A 437 11.02 18.90 -22.02
C ARG A 437 10.80 17.85 -20.95
N PHE A 438 9.54 17.47 -20.77
CA PHE A 438 9.19 16.47 -19.78
C PHE A 438 7.84 15.80 -20.07
N GLY A 439 7.73 14.51 -19.76
CA GLY A 439 6.49 13.75 -19.73
C GLY A 439 6.48 12.71 -18.61
N TYR A 440 5.35 12.50 -17.96
CA TYR A 440 5.20 11.41 -16.97
C TYR A 440 5.27 10.02 -17.62
N SER A 441 5.00 9.95 -18.93
CA SER A 441 5.13 8.75 -19.74
C SER A 441 5.84 9.12 -21.05
N PRO A 442 6.74 8.28 -21.56
CA PRO A 442 7.45 8.52 -22.82
C PRO A 442 6.51 8.80 -24.01
N ASP A 443 5.32 8.19 -24.00
CA ASP A 443 4.34 8.32 -25.08
C ASP A 443 3.46 9.59 -24.97
N LYS A 444 3.51 10.30 -23.84
CA LYS A 444 2.66 11.47 -23.57
C LYS A 444 3.50 12.64 -23.04
N PRO A 445 4.23 13.37 -23.92
CA PRO A 445 4.98 14.55 -23.49
C PRO A 445 4.01 15.63 -23.00
N LEU A 446 4.27 16.14 -21.79
CA LEU A 446 3.51 17.21 -21.17
C LEU A 446 4.12 18.59 -21.49
N MET A 447 5.40 18.76 -21.20
CA MET A 447 6.18 19.96 -21.50
C MET A 447 7.01 19.75 -22.77
N ARG A 448 6.83 20.61 -23.76
CA ARG A 448 7.51 20.47 -25.07
C ARG A 448 8.70 21.39 -25.20
N ASP A 449 8.59 22.62 -24.68
CA ASP A 449 9.64 23.65 -24.72
C ASP A 449 9.31 24.74 -23.70
N VAL A 450 9.68 24.49 -22.43
CA VAL A 450 9.44 25.46 -21.36
C VAL A 450 10.73 26.24 -21.10
N SER A 451 10.65 27.56 -21.30
CA SER A 451 11.79 28.47 -21.13
C SER A 451 11.34 29.75 -20.41
N PHE A 452 11.99 30.06 -19.28
CA PHE A 452 11.84 31.32 -18.54
C PHE A 452 13.02 31.52 -17.59
N THR A 453 13.19 32.75 -17.10
CA THR A 453 14.18 33.07 -16.06
C THR A 453 13.50 33.85 -14.95
N ALA A 454 13.71 33.42 -13.70
CA ALA A 454 13.36 34.11 -12.49
C ALA A 454 14.62 34.76 -11.90
N GLU A 455 14.62 36.07 -11.77
CA GLU A 455 15.75 36.82 -11.21
C GLU A 455 15.72 36.76 -9.67
N PRO A 456 16.87 36.96 -8.99
CA PRO A 456 16.95 36.96 -7.54
C PRO A 456 15.95 37.90 -6.87
N GLY A 457 15.20 37.36 -5.93
CA GLY A 457 14.22 38.13 -5.14
C GLY A 457 12.91 38.44 -5.84
N GLN A 458 12.68 37.94 -7.07
CA GLN A 458 11.41 38.11 -7.79
C GLN A 458 10.32 37.21 -7.21
N LYS A 459 9.08 37.71 -7.27
CA LYS A 459 7.86 36.95 -7.01
C LYS A 459 7.26 36.49 -8.35
N ILE A 460 7.28 35.18 -8.58
CA ILE A 460 6.80 34.53 -9.78
C ILE A 460 5.43 33.90 -9.49
N ALA A 461 4.37 34.34 -10.17
CA ALA A 461 3.06 33.71 -10.10
C ALA A 461 2.90 32.70 -11.22
N VAL A 462 2.58 31.45 -10.88
CA VAL A 462 2.26 30.40 -11.84
C VAL A 462 0.74 30.22 -11.89
N VAL A 463 0.13 30.55 -13.04
CA VAL A 463 -1.33 30.54 -13.22
C VAL A 463 -1.73 29.64 -14.38
N GLY A 464 -2.96 29.16 -14.37
CA GLY A 464 -3.52 28.27 -15.41
C GLY A 464 -4.64 27.39 -14.85
N THR A 465 -5.34 26.71 -15.73
CA THR A 465 -6.44 25.79 -15.37
C THR A 465 -5.92 24.59 -14.55
N THR A 466 -6.83 23.84 -13.93
CA THR A 466 -6.49 22.57 -13.28
C THR A 466 -5.93 21.61 -14.34
N GLY A 467 -4.81 20.96 -14.04
CA GLY A 467 -4.12 20.09 -15.02
C GLY A 467 -3.20 20.83 -16.00
N ALA A 468 -3.04 22.17 -15.92
CA ALA A 468 -2.15 22.93 -16.80
C ALA A 468 -0.65 22.64 -16.62
N GLY A 469 -0.23 21.84 -15.60
CA GLY A 469 1.16 21.49 -15.37
C GLY A 469 1.88 22.34 -14.30
N LYS A 470 1.15 23.15 -13.50
CA LYS A 470 1.73 24.01 -12.44
C LYS A 470 2.53 23.24 -11.41
N THR A 471 1.94 22.19 -10.85
CA THR A 471 2.60 21.29 -9.87
C THR A 471 3.79 20.55 -10.49
N THR A 472 3.68 20.17 -11.77
CA THR A 472 4.78 19.53 -12.50
C THR A 472 6.00 20.45 -12.62
N LEU A 473 5.81 21.75 -12.91
CA LEU A 473 6.90 22.73 -12.96
C LEU A 473 7.65 22.79 -11.62
N ILE A 474 6.91 22.79 -10.51
CA ILE A 474 7.49 22.77 -9.16
C ILE A 474 8.23 21.46 -8.88
N ASN A 475 7.66 20.32 -9.26
CA ASN A 475 8.29 19.02 -9.09
C ASN A 475 9.62 18.91 -9.84
N LEU A 476 9.70 19.48 -11.03
CA LEU A 476 10.94 19.55 -11.81
C LEU A 476 11.97 20.49 -11.17
N LEU A 477 11.53 21.63 -10.66
CA LEU A 477 12.38 22.58 -9.95
C LEU A 477 13.04 21.96 -8.71
N MET A 478 12.30 21.14 -7.95
CA MET A 478 12.78 20.39 -6.79
C MET A 478 13.56 19.12 -7.15
N ARG A 479 13.66 18.82 -8.46
CA ARG A 479 14.24 17.58 -8.95
C ARG A 479 13.63 16.34 -8.29
N PHE A 480 12.27 16.32 -8.17
CA PHE A 480 11.51 15.13 -7.81
C PHE A 480 11.34 14.19 -9.01
N TYR A 481 11.41 14.78 -10.21
CA TYR A 481 11.46 14.11 -11.51
C TYR A 481 12.64 14.62 -12.31
N GLU A 482 13.25 13.75 -13.11
CA GLU A 482 14.30 14.16 -14.06
C GLU A 482 13.65 14.65 -15.36
N ILE A 483 14.29 15.59 -16.04
CA ILE A 483 13.81 16.15 -17.31
C ILE A 483 14.23 15.28 -18.50
N ASP A 484 13.41 15.21 -19.55
CA ASP A 484 13.71 14.48 -20.79
C ASP A 484 14.65 15.24 -21.71
N GLY A 485 14.81 16.56 -21.51
CA GLY A 485 15.71 17.40 -22.30
C GLY A 485 15.67 18.86 -21.89
N GLY A 486 16.61 19.63 -22.40
CA GLY A 486 16.86 21.00 -21.93
C GLY A 486 17.73 21.01 -20.67
N ARG A 487 17.65 22.07 -19.89
CA ARG A 487 18.32 22.17 -18.58
C ARG A 487 17.58 23.11 -17.63
N ILE A 488 17.72 22.85 -16.33
CA ILE A 488 17.29 23.76 -15.25
C ILE A 488 18.54 24.17 -14.49
N THR A 489 18.71 25.48 -14.28
CA THR A 489 19.88 25.99 -13.57
C THR A 489 19.48 26.79 -12.34
N LEU A 490 20.28 26.68 -11.27
CA LEU A 490 20.24 27.52 -10.08
C LEU A 490 21.54 28.31 -9.98
N ASP A 491 21.47 29.65 -10.01
CA ASP A 491 22.61 30.55 -10.07
C ASP A 491 23.63 30.18 -11.18
N GLY A 492 23.11 29.68 -12.34
CA GLY A 492 23.90 29.25 -13.49
C GLY A 492 24.49 27.84 -13.37
N VAL A 493 24.27 27.14 -12.26
CA VAL A 493 24.70 25.75 -12.07
C VAL A 493 23.56 24.82 -12.46
N ASP A 494 23.86 23.82 -13.31
CA ASP A 494 22.90 22.82 -13.76
C ASP A 494 22.48 21.91 -12.60
N THR A 495 21.17 21.87 -12.30
CA THR A 495 20.61 21.12 -11.18
C THR A 495 20.78 19.60 -11.31
N SER A 496 20.91 19.09 -12.55
CA SER A 496 21.15 17.66 -12.81
C SER A 496 22.51 17.18 -12.32
N ARG A 497 23.49 18.13 -12.20
CA ARG A 497 24.85 17.85 -11.76
C ARG A 497 25.09 18.12 -10.27
N MET A 498 24.07 18.55 -9.56
CA MET A 498 24.16 18.84 -8.13
C MET A 498 23.77 17.62 -7.30
N ASP A 499 24.23 17.56 -6.06
CA ASP A 499 23.63 16.70 -5.03
C ASP A 499 22.19 17.16 -4.72
N ARG A 500 21.23 16.22 -4.72
CA ARG A 500 19.80 16.54 -4.47
C ARG A 500 19.57 17.12 -3.07
N GLY A 501 20.35 16.70 -2.09
CA GLY A 501 20.28 17.23 -0.72
C GLY A 501 20.73 18.70 -0.67
N GLU A 502 21.87 19.04 -1.30
CA GLU A 502 22.35 20.42 -1.40
C GLU A 502 21.39 21.30 -2.19
N LEU A 503 20.84 20.80 -3.30
CA LEU A 503 19.82 21.51 -4.09
C LEU A 503 18.58 21.81 -3.26
N ARG A 504 17.99 20.79 -2.63
CA ARG A 504 16.72 20.92 -1.88
C ARG A 504 16.84 21.76 -0.63
N GLN A 505 18.03 21.88 -0.03
CA GLN A 505 18.28 22.81 1.08
C GLN A 505 18.09 24.28 0.68
N GLN A 506 18.20 24.62 -0.61
CA GLN A 506 17.99 25.99 -1.08
C GLN A 506 16.51 26.34 -1.21
N PHE A 507 15.62 25.36 -1.11
CA PHE A 507 14.19 25.54 -1.26
C PHE A 507 13.44 25.45 0.06
N GLY A 508 12.45 26.31 0.25
CA GLY A 508 11.45 26.22 1.29
C GLY A 508 10.07 26.01 0.65
N MET A 509 9.39 24.95 1.03
CA MET A 509 8.11 24.60 0.43
C MET A 509 6.97 24.69 1.46
N VAL A 510 5.93 25.45 1.13
CA VAL A 510 4.65 25.51 1.86
C VAL A 510 3.57 24.91 0.94
N LEU A 511 3.15 23.69 1.26
CA LEU A 511 2.12 22.97 0.52
C LEU A 511 0.71 23.41 0.91
N GLN A 512 -0.26 23.16 0.03
CA GLN A 512 -1.69 23.34 0.29
C GLN A 512 -2.14 22.52 1.51
N ASP A 513 -1.73 21.25 1.57
CA ASP A 513 -1.98 20.36 2.69
C ASP A 513 -0.79 20.35 3.64
N ALA A 514 -0.94 21.09 4.74
CA ALA A 514 0.09 21.19 5.76
C ALA A 514 0.21 19.89 6.56
N TRP A 515 1.35 19.18 6.40
CA TRP A 515 1.62 17.93 7.10
C TRP A 515 2.42 18.15 8.38
N LEU A 516 1.96 17.54 9.49
CA LEU A 516 2.66 17.49 10.77
C LEU A 516 3.03 16.04 11.11
N PHE A 517 4.28 15.84 11.52
CA PHE A 517 4.75 14.55 12.02
C PHE A 517 4.31 14.34 13.48
N ASP A 518 4.15 13.08 13.89
CA ASP A 518 3.92 12.78 15.32
C ASP A 518 5.15 13.19 16.13
N GLY A 519 4.96 14.19 16.97
CA GLY A 519 6.01 14.79 17.76
C GLY A 519 5.55 16.08 18.44
N THR A 520 6.46 16.81 19.05
CA THR A 520 6.16 18.10 19.64
C THR A 520 6.04 19.21 18.59
N ILE A 521 5.39 20.32 18.94
CA ILE A 521 5.37 21.51 18.09
C ILE A 521 6.79 22.01 17.80
N ALA A 522 7.67 21.96 18.80
CA ALA A 522 9.08 22.35 18.62
C ALA A 522 9.78 21.46 17.59
N GLU A 523 9.64 20.13 17.68
CA GLU A 523 10.21 19.18 16.72
C GLU A 523 9.64 19.39 15.31
N ASN A 524 8.36 19.68 15.18
CA ASN A 524 7.74 19.98 13.89
C ASN A 524 8.27 21.26 13.26
N ILE A 525 8.51 22.33 14.04
CA ILE A 525 9.13 23.56 13.53
C ILE A 525 10.60 23.32 13.17
N ALA A 526 11.33 22.56 14.00
CA ALA A 526 12.74 22.26 13.80
C ALA A 526 13.01 21.17 12.77
N TYR A 527 11.99 20.62 12.09
CA TYR A 527 12.12 19.46 11.21
C TYR A 527 13.20 19.62 10.12
N GLY A 528 13.34 20.83 9.53
CA GLY A 528 14.40 21.14 8.55
C GLY A 528 15.75 21.53 9.17
N CYS A 529 15.79 21.83 10.47
CA CYS A 529 16.98 22.26 11.21
C CYS A 529 17.01 21.60 12.60
N PRO A 530 17.35 20.30 12.71
CA PRO A 530 17.31 19.57 13.99
C PRO A 530 18.21 20.15 15.08
N GLU A 531 19.28 20.87 14.69
CA GLU A 531 20.25 21.50 15.60
C GLU A 531 19.80 22.89 16.10
N ALA A 532 18.60 23.37 15.69
CA ALA A 532 18.11 24.70 16.06
C ALA A 532 17.87 24.81 17.58
N THR A 533 18.31 25.93 18.13
CA THR A 533 18.09 26.24 19.55
C THR A 533 16.62 26.58 19.83
N ARG A 534 16.22 26.49 21.09
CA ARG A 534 14.84 26.83 21.51
C ARG A 534 14.51 28.30 21.19
N GLU A 535 15.48 29.17 21.30
CA GLU A 535 15.36 30.62 21.02
C GLU A 535 15.09 30.86 19.52
N GLU A 536 15.77 30.14 18.62
CA GLU A 536 15.57 30.20 17.18
C GLU A 536 14.20 29.67 16.79
N ILE A 537 13.77 28.54 17.37
CA ILE A 537 12.42 27.97 17.16
C ILE A 537 11.35 29.00 17.57
N VAL A 538 11.48 29.62 18.73
CA VAL A 538 10.54 30.64 19.21
C VAL A 538 10.57 31.89 18.33
N ALA A 539 11.73 32.29 17.82
CA ALA A 539 11.87 33.44 16.92
C ALA A 539 11.15 33.17 15.58
N ALA A 540 11.35 31.99 14.99
CA ALA A 540 10.64 31.56 13.78
C ALA A 540 9.12 31.48 13.99
N ALA A 541 8.69 30.94 15.12
CA ALA A 541 7.28 30.85 15.49
C ALA A 541 6.62 32.23 15.66
N ARG A 542 7.34 33.23 16.20
CA ARG A 542 6.87 34.62 16.30
C ARG A 542 6.74 35.27 14.92
N ALA A 543 7.73 35.07 14.06
CA ALA A 543 7.70 35.57 12.69
C ALA A 543 6.54 34.99 11.89
N ALA A 544 6.23 33.69 12.08
CA ALA A 544 5.09 33.00 11.50
C ALA A 544 3.74 33.29 12.21
N GLN A 545 3.66 34.18 13.20
CA GLN A 545 2.44 34.46 13.97
C GLN A 545 1.87 33.25 14.75
N VAL A 546 2.69 32.24 15.05
CA VAL A 546 2.32 30.99 15.71
C VAL A 546 2.48 31.06 17.23
N ASP A 547 3.45 31.82 17.74
CA ASP A 547 3.85 31.86 19.16
C ASP A 547 2.65 32.09 20.10
N PHE A 548 1.70 32.94 19.69
CA PHE A 548 0.55 33.27 20.53
C PHE A 548 -0.30 32.04 20.85
N PHE A 549 -0.74 31.29 19.84
CA PHE A 549 -1.60 30.11 20.08
C PHE A 549 -0.82 28.98 20.75
N VAL A 550 0.46 28.77 20.37
CA VAL A 550 1.29 27.73 20.99
C VAL A 550 1.40 27.93 22.49
N ARG A 551 1.56 29.18 22.95
CA ARG A 551 1.60 29.50 24.38
C ARG A 551 0.28 29.30 25.12
N THR A 552 -0.84 29.23 24.40
CA THR A 552 -2.15 28.92 25.01
C THR A 552 -2.36 27.42 25.21
N MET A 553 -1.52 26.59 24.61
CA MET A 553 -1.57 25.14 24.77
C MET A 553 -1.01 24.68 26.12
N PRO A 554 -1.50 23.59 26.72
CA PRO A 554 -1.14 23.16 28.08
C PRO A 554 0.37 22.97 28.29
N GLN A 555 1.09 22.50 27.26
CA GLN A 555 2.53 22.24 27.30
C GLN A 555 3.33 23.21 26.38
N GLY A 556 2.67 24.23 25.82
CA GLY A 556 3.29 25.17 24.89
C GLY A 556 3.96 24.47 23.70
N TYR A 557 5.22 24.75 23.45
CA TYR A 557 6.02 24.18 22.37
C TYR A 557 6.29 22.67 22.54
N ASP A 558 6.13 22.12 23.74
CA ASP A 558 6.32 20.69 24.01
C ASP A 558 5.00 19.89 23.89
N THR A 559 3.92 20.56 23.47
CA THR A 559 2.65 19.90 23.14
C THR A 559 2.88 18.96 21.96
N ARG A 560 2.48 17.68 22.13
CA ARG A 560 2.51 16.69 21.05
C ARG A 560 1.36 16.89 20.07
N VAL A 561 1.67 16.79 18.82
CA VAL A 561 0.75 16.94 17.70
C VAL A 561 1.00 15.83 16.67
N ALA A 562 -0.04 15.49 15.90
CA ALA A 562 0.03 14.58 14.77
C ALA A 562 -0.84 15.13 13.65
N ASN A 563 -0.72 14.60 12.44
CA ASN A 563 -1.46 15.11 11.27
C ASN A 563 -2.98 15.00 11.42
N ASP A 564 -3.45 13.96 12.09
CA ASP A 564 -4.88 13.66 12.36
C ASP A 564 -5.38 14.26 13.69
N ALA A 565 -4.56 15.03 14.41
CA ALA A 565 -4.96 15.63 15.68
C ALA A 565 -6.04 16.70 15.47
N GLU A 566 -7.23 16.47 15.99
CA GLU A 566 -8.35 17.44 16.02
C GLU A 566 -8.03 18.71 16.82
N SER A 567 -6.95 18.72 17.59
CA SER A 567 -6.55 19.83 18.46
C SER A 567 -5.98 21.04 17.73
N ILE A 568 -5.61 20.92 16.46
CA ILE A 568 -4.99 21.99 15.65
C ILE A 568 -5.80 22.21 14.38
N SER A 569 -6.27 23.45 14.18
CA SER A 569 -6.99 23.82 12.96
C SER A 569 -6.08 23.79 11.73
N GLN A 570 -6.67 23.64 10.52
CA GLN A 570 -5.93 23.65 9.27
C GLN A 570 -5.06 24.91 9.11
N GLY A 571 -5.58 26.09 9.44
CA GLY A 571 -4.82 27.32 9.38
C GLY A 571 -3.66 27.37 10.39
N GLN A 572 -3.83 26.82 11.60
CA GLN A 572 -2.75 26.70 12.57
C GLN A 572 -1.66 25.72 12.09
N ARG A 573 -2.05 24.60 11.45
CA ARG A 573 -1.09 23.68 10.80
C ARG A 573 -0.27 24.39 9.73
N GLN A 574 -0.94 25.18 8.89
CA GLN A 574 -0.26 25.95 7.84
C GLN A 574 0.72 26.97 8.41
N LEU A 575 0.36 27.68 9.48
CA LEU A 575 1.28 28.59 10.16
C LEU A 575 2.50 27.87 10.77
N LEU A 576 2.33 26.64 11.29
CA LEU A 576 3.46 25.82 11.78
C LEU A 576 4.40 25.42 10.63
N THR A 577 3.87 25.06 9.44
CA THR A 577 4.72 24.77 8.28
C THR A 577 5.44 26.03 7.76
N ILE A 578 4.82 27.20 7.83
CA ILE A 578 5.50 28.47 7.53
C ILE A 578 6.63 28.72 8.53
N ALA A 579 6.43 28.47 9.83
CA ALA A 579 7.48 28.59 10.84
C ALA A 579 8.67 27.65 10.57
N ARG A 580 8.39 26.41 10.11
CA ARG A 580 9.40 25.43 9.67
C ARG A 580 10.27 26.00 8.54
N VAL A 581 9.66 26.62 7.53
CA VAL A 581 10.36 27.20 6.39
C VAL A 581 11.13 28.47 6.80
N LEU A 582 10.58 29.32 7.67
CA LEU A 582 11.26 30.49 8.19
C LEU A 582 12.55 30.13 8.97
N LEU A 583 12.50 29.06 9.76
CA LEU A 583 13.65 28.54 10.50
C LEU A 583 14.77 28.06 9.56
N ASN A 584 14.42 27.36 8.50
CA ASN A 584 15.37 26.85 7.50
C ASN A 584 16.02 27.96 6.67
N ASN A 585 15.41 29.14 6.56
CA ASN A 585 15.90 30.33 5.86
C ASN A 585 16.40 30.06 4.41
N PRO A 586 15.62 29.46 3.54
CA PRO A 586 16.03 29.09 2.18
C PRO A 586 16.16 30.31 1.27
N ALA A 587 16.93 30.18 0.16
CA ALA A 587 17.07 31.23 -0.86
C ALA A 587 15.83 31.34 -1.77
N ILE A 588 15.15 30.21 -2.01
CA ILE A 588 14.00 30.11 -2.90
C ILE A 588 12.80 29.55 -2.15
N LEU A 589 11.62 30.08 -2.47
CA LEU A 589 10.35 29.65 -1.89
C LEU A 589 9.43 29.08 -2.94
N ILE A 590 8.72 28.04 -2.55
CA ILE A 590 7.63 27.43 -3.29
C ILE A 590 6.39 27.48 -2.41
N LEU A 591 5.38 28.21 -2.86
CA LEU A 591 4.18 28.45 -2.10
C LEU A 591 2.96 27.99 -2.89
N ASP A 592 2.25 27.01 -2.33
CA ASP A 592 0.96 26.55 -2.90
C ASP A 592 -0.16 27.19 -2.07
N GLU A 593 -0.88 28.14 -2.69
CA GLU A 593 -1.85 28.99 -2.01
C GLU A 593 -3.24 28.37 -2.00
N ALA A 594 -3.59 27.64 -0.94
CA ALA A 594 -4.98 27.27 -0.70
C ALA A 594 -5.38 27.54 0.76
N THR A 595 -6.21 28.57 0.94
CA THR A 595 -6.79 28.92 2.24
C THR A 595 -8.32 28.85 2.22
N SER A 596 -8.88 27.95 1.40
CA SER A 596 -10.33 27.85 1.14
C SER A 596 -11.18 27.43 2.36
N SER A 597 -10.55 27.02 3.47
CA SER A 597 -11.24 26.47 4.65
C SER A 597 -10.78 27.08 5.98
N VAL A 598 -10.28 28.35 5.94
CA VAL A 598 -9.69 29.01 7.11
C VAL A 598 -10.51 30.25 7.48
N ASP A 599 -10.66 30.52 8.78
CA ASP A 599 -11.32 31.73 9.26
C ASP A 599 -10.55 33.01 8.90
N THR A 600 -11.25 34.12 8.72
CA THR A 600 -10.68 35.40 8.24
C THR A 600 -9.51 35.91 9.10
N ARG A 601 -9.53 35.68 10.41
CA ARG A 601 -8.44 36.13 11.29
C ARG A 601 -7.17 35.32 11.05
N THR A 602 -7.28 34.03 10.95
CA THR A 602 -6.14 33.13 10.65
C THR A 602 -5.65 33.35 9.23
N GLU A 603 -6.55 33.62 8.26
CA GLU A 603 -6.19 33.98 6.90
C GLU A 603 -5.30 35.24 6.84
N LEU A 604 -5.64 36.29 7.58
CA LEU A 604 -4.83 37.48 7.67
C LEU A 604 -3.46 37.21 8.34
N ALA A 605 -3.41 36.29 9.31
CA ALA A 605 -2.15 35.88 9.93
C ALA A 605 -1.26 35.10 8.95
N ILE A 606 -1.85 34.19 8.16
CA ILE A 606 -1.15 33.45 7.10
C ILE A 606 -0.62 34.43 6.05
N GLY A 607 -1.42 35.38 5.56
CA GLY A 607 -0.98 36.39 4.60
C GLY A 607 0.24 37.19 5.10
N ARG A 608 0.20 37.70 6.34
CA ARG A 608 1.34 38.42 6.95
C ARG A 608 2.58 37.53 7.11
N ALA A 609 2.40 36.26 7.48
CA ALA A 609 3.51 35.33 7.63
C ALA A 609 4.14 35.01 6.26
N MET A 610 3.31 34.84 5.20
CA MET A 610 3.75 34.65 3.83
C MET A 610 4.51 35.86 3.28
N ASP A 611 3.99 37.08 3.49
CA ASP A 611 4.67 38.32 3.08
C ASP A 611 6.01 38.46 3.76
N ALA A 612 6.10 38.15 5.07
CA ALA A 612 7.35 38.15 5.80
C ALA A 612 8.35 37.11 5.27
N LEU A 613 7.83 35.92 4.88
CA LEU A 613 8.61 34.82 4.32
C LEU A 613 9.19 35.19 2.94
N MET A 614 8.40 35.81 2.06
CA MET A 614 8.80 36.16 0.68
C MET A 614 9.84 37.30 0.59
N ARG A 615 9.98 38.16 1.60
CA ARG A 615 10.86 39.34 1.53
C ARG A 615 12.31 38.97 1.24
N GLY A 616 12.82 39.46 0.10
CA GLY A 616 14.21 39.28 -0.32
C GLY A 616 14.57 37.86 -0.79
N ARG A 617 13.59 37.06 -1.11
CA ARG A 617 13.76 35.71 -1.62
C ARG A 617 13.02 35.52 -2.95
N THR A 618 13.59 34.73 -3.84
CA THR A 618 12.90 34.32 -5.07
C THR A 618 11.74 33.39 -4.72
N SER A 619 10.52 33.73 -5.14
CA SER A 619 9.31 33.04 -4.69
C SER A 619 8.45 32.60 -5.85
N PHE A 620 8.24 31.29 -5.98
CA PHE A 620 7.27 30.69 -6.90
C PHE A 620 5.96 30.48 -6.18
N VAL A 621 4.88 31.09 -6.66
CA VAL A 621 3.56 31.02 -6.05
C VAL A 621 2.59 30.40 -7.03
N ILE A 622 2.02 29.21 -6.70
CA ILE A 622 0.87 28.67 -7.41
C ILE A 622 -0.34 29.49 -6.95
N ALA A 623 -0.70 30.47 -7.76
CA ALA A 623 -1.67 31.46 -7.34
C ALA A 623 -3.11 31.02 -7.65
N HIS A 624 -3.90 30.89 -6.59
CA HIS A 624 -5.34 30.72 -6.62
C HIS A 624 -6.09 32.00 -6.22
N ARG A 625 -5.37 33.04 -5.79
CA ARG A 625 -5.91 34.34 -5.40
C ARG A 625 -5.42 35.44 -6.32
N LEU A 626 -6.36 36.29 -6.68
CA LEU A 626 -6.10 37.39 -7.58
C LEU A 626 -5.09 38.41 -7.04
N SER A 627 -5.16 38.74 -5.73
CA SER A 627 -4.22 39.66 -5.11
C SER A 627 -2.75 39.20 -5.24
N THR A 628 -2.51 37.91 -5.13
CA THR A 628 -1.18 37.33 -5.26
C THR A 628 -0.65 37.39 -6.68
N ILE A 629 -1.55 37.30 -7.68
CA ILE A 629 -1.22 37.37 -9.11
C ILE A 629 -0.88 38.83 -9.51
N VAL A 630 -1.71 39.78 -9.07
CA VAL A 630 -1.56 41.20 -9.43
C VAL A 630 -0.23 41.80 -8.94
N ASP A 631 0.23 41.38 -7.76
CA ASP A 631 1.48 41.85 -7.11
C ASP A 631 2.72 41.02 -7.51
N ALA A 632 2.62 40.16 -8.51
CA ALA A 632 3.76 39.37 -8.98
C ALA A 632 4.65 40.18 -9.95
N ASP A 633 5.98 39.99 -9.84
CA ASP A 633 6.95 40.61 -10.75
C ASP A 633 6.96 39.91 -12.12
N LEU A 634 6.66 38.61 -12.13
CA LEU A 634 6.56 37.79 -13.32
C LEU A 634 5.37 36.83 -13.18
N ILE A 635 4.51 36.78 -14.18
CA ILE A 635 3.40 35.83 -14.27
C ILE A 635 3.71 34.86 -15.39
N LEU A 636 3.63 33.57 -15.10
CA LEU A 636 3.74 32.47 -16.06
C LEU A 636 2.35 31.87 -16.25
N VAL A 637 1.78 32.03 -17.44
CA VAL A 637 0.47 31.44 -17.80
C VAL A 637 0.72 30.09 -18.43
N MET A 638 0.27 29.05 -17.78
CA MET A 638 0.46 27.68 -18.23
C MET A 638 -0.82 27.11 -18.82
N ASP A 639 -0.66 26.40 -19.93
CA ASP A 639 -1.71 25.59 -20.53
C ASP A 639 -1.09 24.31 -21.14
N HIS A 640 -1.72 23.15 -20.84
CA HIS A 640 -1.28 21.83 -21.32
C HIS A 640 0.24 21.61 -21.18
N GLY A 641 0.81 21.98 -20.03
CA GLY A 641 2.22 21.80 -19.68
C GLY A 641 3.18 22.83 -20.26
N ASN A 642 2.74 23.79 -21.09
CA ASN A 642 3.59 24.78 -21.69
C ASN A 642 3.27 26.18 -21.17
N ILE A 643 4.26 27.08 -21.19
CA ILE A 643 4.04 28.50 -20.91
C ILE A 643 3.55 29.13 -22.21
N ILE A 644 2.29 29.61 -22.19
CA ILE A 644 1.67 30.26 -23.35
C ILE A 644 1.81 31.78 -23.33
N GLU A 645 1.92 32.38 -22.13
CA GLU A 645 2.15 33.81 -21.93
C GLU A 645 3.05 34.02 -20.72
N GLN A 646 3.88 35.04 -20.76
CA GLN A 646 4.71 35.48 -19.60
C GLN A 646 4.90 37.00 -19.61
N GLY A 647 4.85 37.60 -18.45
CA GLY A 647 5.00 39.07 -18.30
C GLY A 647 4.43 39.58 -16.98
N THR A 648 4.36 40.90 -16.84
CA THR A 648 3.71 41.55 -15.69
C THR A 648 2.19 41.57 -15.84
N HIS A 649 1.45 41.76 -14.74
CA HIS A 649 0.01 41.90 -14.75
C HIS A 649 -0.51 42.93 -15.80
N LYS A 650 0.16 44.08 -15.86
CA LYS A 650 -0.26 45.16 -16.79
C LYS A 650 -0.02 44.79 -18.25
N GLU A 651 1.11 44.16 -18.55
CA GLU A 651 1.45 43.74 -19.92
C GLU A 651 0.49 42.65 -20.42
N LEU A 652 0.26 41.64 -19.59
CA LEU A 652 -0.61 40.52 -19.95
C LEU A 652 -2.11 40.93 -20.05
N LEU A 653 -2.55 41.87 -19.23
CA LEU A 653 -3.91 42.40 -19.32
C LEU A 653 -4.11 43.23 -20.59
N ALA A 654 -3.09 44.01 -20.99
CA ALA A 654 -3.12 44.82 -22.21
C ALA A 654 -2.99 43.96 -23.49
N ALA A 655 -2.44 42.73 -23.38
CA ALA A 655 -2.35 41.80 -24.50
C ALA A 655 -3.69 41.11 -24.84
N GLU A 656 -4.72 41.24 -23.97
CA GLU A 656 -6.07 40.69 -24.13
C GLU A 656 -6.06 39.17 -24.46
N GLY A 657 -5.06 38.43 -23.92
CA GLY A 657 -4.85 37.01 -24.17
C GLY A 657 -5.49 36.11 -23.12
N ALA A 658 -4.95 34.89 -22.99
CA ALA A 658 -5.43 33.86 -22.05
C ALA A 658 -5.41 34.33 -20.59
N TYR A 659 -4.43 35.17 -20.22
CA TYR A 659 -4.37 35.79 -18.91
C TYR A 659 -5.55 36.74 -18.67
N ALA A 660 -5.86 37.58 -19.63
CA ALA A 660 -6.97 38.52 -19.51
C ALA A 660 -8.31 37.79 -19.39
N ASP A 661 -8.52 36.75 -20.17
CA ASP A 661 -9.70 35.88 -20.08
C ASP A 661 -9.84 35.23 -18.71
N LEU A 662 -8.73 34.68 -18.17
CA LEU A 662 -8.69 34.09 -16.84
C LEU A 662 -9.00 35.12 -15.75
N TYR A 663 -8.41 36.31 -15.85
CA TYR A 663 -8.61 37.41 -14.90
C TYR A 663 -10.07 37.88 -14.92
N LEU A 664 -10.64 38.15 -16.10
CA LEU A 664 -12.02 38.61 -16.25
C LEU A 664 -13.04 37.55 -15.83
N SER A 665 -12.78 36.28 -16.08
CA SER A 665 -13.69 35.18 -15.69
C SER A 665 -13.84 35.02 -14.16
N GLN A 666 -12.89 35.51 -13.39
CA GLN A 666 -12.97 35.50 -11.92
C GLN A 666 -13.77 36.71 -11.38
N PHE A 667 -14.07 37.73 -12.21
CA PHE A 667 -14.81 38.94 -11.82
C PHE A 667 -16.18 39.04 -12.47
N ALA A 668 -16.54 38.18 -13.40
CA ALA A 668 -17.87 38.08 -13.97
C ALA A 668 -18.76 37.14 -13.13
#